data_21581de6140dc14ee30f11ea3b9657be
#
_entry.id   21581de6140dc14ee30f11ea3b9657be
#
_cell.length_a   1.000
_cell.length_b   1.000
_cell.length_c   1.000
_cell.angle_alpha   90.00
_cell.angle_beta   90.00
_cell.angle_gamma   90.00
#
_symmetry.space_group_name_H-M   'P 1'
#
loop_
_entity.id
_entity.type
_entity.pdbx_description
1 polymer ?
#
loop_
_entity_poly.entity_id
_entity_poly.type
_entity_poly.pdbx_seq_one_letter_code
_entity_poly.pdbx_strand_id
1 'polypeptide(L)'
;MTRKVILAAMLMAAFAQGTQAQDLSGQRSEKQDVHMIPGKKLDHHGLIVSPTPHLLNVDAANRLDLQKGVKVIDKKGKFADDVKFLTANAKGIRLTIDFGEKLAAKAGVKPVSGAYSLKADAKGIQIVGYDERGAFYGLQTLRQIVNSEMAKGQMPYTTCNDYPDLPNRGVVEGFYGEPWSHQVRLSLIDYYGKNKMNTYLYGPKDDPYHSCPNWRLPYPEKEAKNISELVQACRRNRVDFVWAIHPGQDIKWNEEDYQNLVHKLDLMYDLGVRSFAIFFDDISGEGANPVKQSELLNRLAKEFVKAKGDVTPLVMCPTDYTRLWANPKPTGSLAIFGNTLDPSINVFWTGDVVCSDLTRETLDWVNSRIKRPAYYWWNFPVTDYARHIIMQGPTYGLQTDLTNKDLCGFVSNPMEHGEASKLALYGVADYTWNIANYNPLDNWERGLVDLTPEAHDAYRTFAMHSCDTETGYRRIESWETKSFRIDNFTDAEFNALQKEFEKVKNVPAQMEANCKNALLMKELRPWLTEFGKLGNRGLKTMQLIKEYKAGNDQAFWDGYVNNRMSKEDVAAYEKHKSGTMVLQPFYEQSMDDMASGFFKKLTGKVPAFYKGMGTYPTLATTQSKLMFDNDSTTFYHNGRSQETGDWVGADLGAVRKVREVKILQGRNT
;
A
#
# COMPACT_ATOMS: atom_id res chain seq x y z
N MET A 1 13.62 -18.72 25.97
CA MET A 1 13.61 -17.98 24.70
C MET A 1 12.40 -18.43 23.92
N THR A 2 11.44 -17.56 23.71
CA THR A 2 10.16 -17.90 23.10
C THR A 2 10.30 -18.06 21.57
N ARG A 3 9.54 -18.98 20.96
CA ARG A 3 9.51 -19.24 19.50
C ARG A 3 9.42 -17.98 18.62
N LYS A 4 8.85 -16.89 19.14
CA LYS A 4 8.79 -15.58 18.45
C LYS A 4 10.17 -14.94 18.21
N VAL A 5 11.13 -15.14 19.10
CA VAL A 5 12.52 -14.64 18.95
C VAL A 5 13.28 -15.46 17.91
N ILE A 6 12.96 -16.74 17.77
CA ILE A 6 13.60 -17.63 16.78
C ILE A 6 13.09 -17.31 15.37
N LEU A 7 11.81 -16.96 15.20
CA LEU A 7 11.25 -16.60 13.88
C LEU A 7 11.78 -15.25 13.40
N ALA A 8 11.89 -14.26 14.29
CA ALA A 8 12.52 -12.97 13.99
C ALA A 8 14.03 -13.12 13.70
N ALA A 9 14.70 -14.02 14.41
CA ALA A 9 16.10 -14.33 14.15
C ALA A 9 16.31 -15.13 12.85
N MET A 10 15.36 -15.97 12.43
CA MET A 10 15.42 -16.65 11.14
C MET A 10 15.13 -15.71 9.96
N LEU A 11 14.22 -14.73 10.10
CA LEU A 11 14.04 -13.68 9.12
C LEU A 11 15.28 -12.78 9.00
N MET A 12 15.89 -12.39 10.13
CA MET A 12 17.14 -11.64 10.11
C MET A 12 18.35 -12.49 9.66
N ALA A 13 18.34 -13.79 9.90
CA ALA A 13 19.39 -14.70 9.39
C ALA A 13 19.24 -14.98 7.89
N ALA A 14 18.03 -14.96 7.32
CA ALA A 14 17.83 -15.02 5.88
C ALA A 14 18.34 -13.73 5.18
N PHE A 15 18.26 -12.57 5.85
CA PHE A 15 18.94 -11.34 5.41
C PHE A 15 20.47 -11.37 5.62
N ALA A 16 21.00 -12.21 6.53
CA ALA A 16 22.43 -12.28 6.86
C ALA A 16 23.22 -13.33 6.06
N GLN A 17 22.54 -14.21 5.31
CA GLN A 17 23.22 -15.17 4.45
C GLN A 17 23.47 -14.58 3.05
N GLY A 18 24.50 -13.73 2.95
CA GLY A 18 25.44 -13.65 1.83
C GLY A 18 24.87 -13.52 0.41
N THR A 19 23.72 -12.91 0.22
CA THR A 19 23.37 -12.32 -1.06
C THR A 19 23.83 -10.88 -1.03
N GLN A 20 24.64 -10.46 -1.99
CA GLN A 20 24.94 -9.05 -2.23
C GLN A 20 23.60 -8.33 -2.33
N ALA A 21 23.19 -7.66 -1.27
CA ALA A 21 22.09 -6.71 -1.37
C ALA A 21 22.58 -5.63 -2.32
N GLN A 22 22.01 -5.61 -3.51
CA GLN A 22 22.24 -4.54 -4.46
C GLN A 22 21.97 -3.21 -3.75
N ASP A 23 22.82 -2.22 -4.00
CA ASP A 23 22.56 -0.85 -3.56
C ASP A 23 21.26 -0.36 -4.18
N LEU A 24 20.19 -0.52 -3.46
CA LEU A 24 18.84 -0.14 -3.88
C LEU A 24 18.72 1.40 -3.93
N SER A 25 19.56 2.13 -3.21
CA SER A 25 19.56 3.60 -3.20
C SER A 25 20.16 4.19 -4.48
N GLY A 26 21.20 3.56 -5.05
CA GLY A 26 21.80 3.97 -6.34
C GLY A 26 20.93 3.62 -7.55
N GLN A 27 20.30 2.43 -7.55
CA GLN A 27 19.36 2.05 -8.61
C GLN A 27 18.09 2.89 -8.62
N ARG A 28 17.73 3.44 -7.48
CA ARG A 28 16.53 4.23 -7.32
C ARG A 28 16.61 5.59 -8.02
N SER A 29 17.74 6.28 -8.01
CA SER A 29 17.86 7.64 -8.56
C SER A 29 17.57 7.69 -10.06
N GLU A 30 18.01 6.72 -10.83
CA GLU A 30 17.76 6.66 -12.28
C GLU A 30 16.35 6.14 -12.64
N LYS A 31 15.85 5.14 -11.90
CA LYS A 31 14.51 4.57 -12.17
C LYS A 31 13.37 5.39 -11.58
N GLN A 32 13.59 6.15 -10.51
CA GLN A 32 12.56 7.00 -9.92
C GLN A 32 12.10 8.12 -10.84
N ASP A 33 13.01 8.75 -11.56
CA ASP A 33 12.67 9.85 -12.47
C ASP A 33 11.66 9.39 -13.55
N VAL A 34 11.74 8.13 -13.97
CA VAL A 34 10.82 7.56 -14.97
C VAL A 34 9.46 7.19 -14.35
N HIS A 35 9.44 6.68 -13.10
CA HIS A 35 8.23 6.16 -12.45
C HIS A 35 7.49 7.18 -11.59
N MET A 36 8.14 8.28 -11.26
CA MET A 36 7.56 9.39 -10.53
C MET A 36 7.02 10.50 -11.42
N ILE A 37 7.26 10.45 -12.73
CA ILE A 37 6.66 11.41 -13.67
C ILE A 37 5.15 11.17 -13.68
N PRO A 38 4.35 12.14 -13.25
CA PRO A 38 2.89 12.00 -13.31
C PRO A 38 2.48 11.78 -14.76
N GLY A 39 1.64 10.79 -15.00
CA GLY A 39 1.00 10.59 -16.28
C GLY A 39 0.23 11.86 -16.71
N LYS A 40 -0.31 11.85 -17.92
CA LYS A 40 -1.13 12.98 -18.39
C LYS A 40 -2.31 13.17 -17.44
N LYS A 41 -2.44 14.37 -16.87
CA LYS A 41 -3.62 14.72 -16.08
C LYS A 41 -4.86 14.68 -16.96
N LEU A 42 -5.86 13.89 -16.56
CA LEU A 42 -7.13 13.79 -17.28
C LEU A 42 -8.10 14.87 -16.82
N ASP A 43 -9.01 15.28 -17.72
CA ASP A 43 -10.15 16.08 -17.33
C ASP A 43 -11.24 15.18 -16.75
N HIS A 44 -11.47 15.31 -15.45
CA HIS A 44 -12.51 14.58 -14.73
C HIS A 44 -13.88 15.28 -14.75
N HIS A 45 -14.03 16.37 -15.50
CA HIS A 45 -15.28 17.14 -15.63
C HIS A 45 -15.89 17.57 -14.29
N GLY A 46 -15.05 17.76 -13.25
CA GLY A 46 -15.52 18.08 -11.89
C GLY A 46 -16.16 16.91 -11.15
N LEU A 47 -16.02 15.68 -11.66
CA LEU A 47 -16.53 14.46 -11.04
C LEU A 47 -15.41 13.69 -10.37
N ILE A 48 -15.73 12.95 -9.29
CA ILE A 48 -14.86 11.94 -8.71
C ILE A 48 -15.43 10.57 -9.08
N VAL A 49 -14.90 10.00 -10.17
CA VAL A 49 -15.21 8.63 -10.59
C VAL A 49 -13.95 7.79 -10.42
N SER A 50 -14.04 6.79 -9.58
CA SER A 50 -12.93 5.87 -9.30
C SER A 50 -13.34 4.41 -9.59
N PRO A 51 -12.49 3.68 -10.27
CA PRO A 51 -11.27 4.07 -11.03
C PRO A 51 -11.56 5.06 -12.17
N THR A 52 -10.50 5.76 -12.63
CA THR A 52 -10.55 6.68 -13.78
C THR A 52 -11.04 5.97 -15.04
N PRO A 53 -12.18 6.38 -15.60
CA PRO A 53 -12.73 5.72 -16.79
C PRO A 53 -11.86 5.92 -18.04
N HIS A 54 -11.86 4.92 -18.93
CA HIS A 54 -11.21 5.05 -20.25
C HIS A 54 -11.89 6.09 -21.13
N LEU A 55 -13.21 6.17 -21.06
CA LEU A 55 -14.00 7.18 -21.77
C LEU A 55 -15.12 7.68 -20.87
N LEU A 56 -15.06 8.96 -20.57
CA LEU A 56 -16.10 9.68 -19.84
C LEU A 56 -16.39 11.01 -20.57
N ASN A 57 -17.61 11.17 -21.06
CA ASN A 57 -18.07 12.42 -21.64
C ASN A 57 -19.23 12.96 -20.81
N VAL A 58 -19.19 14.23 -20.45
CA VAL A 58 -20.16 14.91 -19.61
C VAL A 58 -20.69 16.15 -20.35
N ASP A 59 -22.01 16.20 -20.58
CA ASP A 59 -22.71 17.38 -21.07
C ASP A 59 -23.37 18.08 -19.86
N ALA A 60 -22.70 19.07 -19.32
CA ALA A 60 -23.15 19.80 -18.15
C ALA A 60 -24.34 20.73 -18.45
N ALA A 61 -24.61 21.06 -19.72
CA ALA A 61 -25.72 21.91 -20.14
C ALA A 61 -27.09 21.20 -20.05
N ASN A 62 -27.08 19.89 -20.27
CA ASN A 62 -28.29 19.06 -20.21
C ASN A 62 -28.25 18.15 -18.97
N ARG A 63 -29.37 18.07 -18.24
CA ARG A 63 -29.43 17.36 -16.96
C ARG A 63 -30.69 16.53 -16.78
N LEU A 64 -30.60 15.44 -16.03
CA LEU A 64 -31.73 14.66 -15.52
C LEU A 64 -32.04 15.09 -14.09
N ASP A 65 -33.31 15.39 -13.84
CA ASP A 65 -33.79 15.77 -12.50
C ASP A 65 -34.05 14.53 -11.64
N LEU A 66 -33.06 14.15 -10.90
CA LEU A 66 -33.10 12.94 -10.01
C LEU A 66 -34.06 13.13 -8.81
N GLN A 67 -34.49 14.37 -8.51
CA GLN A 67 -35.48 14.61 -7.44
C GLN A 67 -36.84 13.99 -7.77
N LYS A 68 -37.14 13.77 -9.06
CA LYS A 68 -38.32 13.03 -9.51
C LYS A 68 -38.29 11.55 -9.12
N GLY A 69 -37.17 11.09 -8.60
CA GLY A 69 -36.95 9.67 -8.33
C GLY A 69 -36.71 8.85 -9.60
N VAL A 70 -36.47 7.56 -9.43
CA VAL A 70 -36.05 6.67 -10.52
C VAL A 70 -36.95 5.44 -10.60
N LYS A 71 -37.42 5.14 -11.83
CA LYS A 71 -38.06 3.86 -12.16
C LYS A 71 -37.01 2.86 -12.61
N VAL A 72 -36.64 1.94 -11.72
CA VAL A 72 -35.65 0.90 -12.02
C VAL A 72 -36.27 -0.22 -12.84
N ILE A 73 -35.59 -0.64 -13.90
CA ILE A 73 -35.90 -1.79 -14.75
C ILE A 73 -34.68 -2.69 -14.78
N ASP A 74 -34.57 -3.56 -13.79
CA ASP A 74 -33.56 -4.58 -13.71
C ASP A 74 -34.00 -5.81 -14.50
N LYS A 75 -33.44 -5.99 -15.69
CA LYS A 75 -33.86 -7.04 -16.64
C LYS A 75 -33.54 -8.46 -16.15
N LYS A 76 -32.60 -8.61 -15.26
CA LYS A 76 -32.12 -9.91 -14.75
C LYS A 76 -32.48 -10.14 -13.27
N GLY A 77 -33.01 -9.13 -12.57
CA GLY A 77 -33.38 -9.22 -11.15
C GLY A 77 -32.17 -9.40 -10.20
N LYS A 78 -31.00 -8.83 -10.56
CA LYS A 78 -29.73 -9.04 -9.85
C LYS A 78 -29.25 -7.85 -9.00
N PHE A 79 -29.88 -6.66 -9.15
CA PHE A 79 -29.34 -5.39 -8.65
C PHE A 79 -30.27 -4.68 -7.66
N ALA A 80 -31.23 -5.39 -7.06
CA ALA A 80 -32.21 -4.79 -6.16
C ALA A 80 -31.57 -4.03 -4.97
N ASP A 81 -30.47 -4.57 -4.42
CA ASP A 81 -29.75 -3.93 -3.33
C ASP A 81 -28.81 -2.81 -3.86
N ASP A 82 -28.24 -3.01 -5.04
CA ASP A 82 -27.25 -2.11 -5.62
C ASP A 82 -27.83 -0.77 -6.05
N VAL A 83 -29.16 -0.67 -6.23
CA VAL A 83 -29.87 0.56 -6.62
C VAL A 83 -30.48 1.32 -5.43
N LYS A 84 -30.35 0.86 -4.20
CA LYS A 84 -30.96 1.48 -3.00
C LYS A 84 -30.46 2.91 -2.71
N PHE A 85 -29.38 3.34 -3.32
CA PHE A 85 -28.91 4.73 -3.24
C PHE A 85 -29.77 5.73 -4.04
N LEU A 86 -30.70 5.25 -4.86
CA LEU A 86 -31.66 6.04 -5.63
C LEU A 86 -33.03 6.03 -4.98
N THR A 87 -33.72 7.17 -5.02
CA THR A 87 -35.12 7.24 -4.59
C THR A 87 -36.02 6.57 -5.63
N ALA A 88 -36.70 5.51 -5.24
CA ALA A 88 -37.58 4.78 -6.13
C ALA A 88 -38.87 5.56 -6.43
N ASN A 89 -39.26 5.66 -7.69
CA ASN A 89 -40.53 6.25 -8.13
C ASN A 89 -41.00 5.60 -9.45
N ALA A 90 -42.20 5.01 -9.45
CA ALA A 90 -42.77 4.35 -10.62
C ALA A 90 -42.98 5.30 -11.85
N LYS A 91 -43.09 6.60 -11.59
CA LYS A 91 -43.23 7.66 -12.61
C LYS A 91 -41.93 8.47 -12.80
N GLY A 92 -40.84 8.06 -12.12
CA GLY A 92 -39.56 8.73 -12.17
C GLY A 92 -38.77 8.48 -13.47
N ILE A 93 -37.52 8.95 -13.46
CA ILE A 93 -36.59 8.76 -14.57
C ILE A 93 -36.37 7.25 -14.77
N ARG A 94 -36.43 6.79 -16.00
CA ARG A 94 -36.19 5.39 -16.32
C ARG A 94 -34.71 5.06 -16.19
N LEU A 95 -34.37 4.09 -15.32
CA LEU A 95 -33.07 3.41 -15.25
C LEU A 95 -33.21 1.98 -15.74
N THR A 96 -32.57 1.63 -16.84
CA THR A 96 -32.55 0.25 -17.36
C THR A 96 -31.18 -0.36 -17.11
N ILE A 97 -31.15 -1.55 -16.50
CA ILE A 97 -29.94 -2.32 -16.23
C ILE A 97 -30.07 -3.67 -16.89
N ASP A 98 -29.10 -4.03 -17.71
CA ASP A 98 -29.05 -5.34 -18.38
C ASP A 98 -27.59 -5.75 -18.64
N PHE A 99 -27.35 -7.01 -18.92
CA PHE A 99 -26.01 -7.50 -19.29
C PHE A 99 -26.10 -8.75 -20.18
N GLY A 100 -25.01 -9.02 -20.87
CA GLY A 100 -24.80 -10.19 -21.71
C GLY A 100 -24.09 -9.85 -23.00
N GLU A 101 -23.32 -10.77 -23.52
CA GLU A 101 -22.39 -10.58 -24.64
C GLU A 101 -23.03 -9.93 -25.88
N LYS A 102 -24.21 -10.44 -26.30
CA LYS A 102 -24.93 -9.91 -27.48
C LYS A 102 -25.41 -8.47 -27.29
N LEU A 103 -25.84 -8.12 -26.06
CA LEU A 103 -26.25 -6.77 -25.71
C LEU A 103 -25.06 -5.83 -25.64
N ALA A 104 -24.00 -6.28 -25.02
CA ALA A 104 -22.74 -5.59 -24.88
C ALA A 104 -22.15 -5.23 -26.25
N ALA A 105 -22.11 -6.18 -27.17
CA ALA A 105 -21.65 -5.97 -28.54
C ALA A 105 -22.47 -4.87 -29.26
N LYS A 106 -23.81 -4.88 -29.12
CA LYS A 106 -24.69 -3.84 -29.67
C LYS A 106 -24.48 -2.46 -29.05
N ALA A 107 -24.08 -2.41 -27.77
CA ALA A 107 -23.81 -1.18 -27.05
C ALA A 107 -22.34 -0.69 -27.19
N GLY A 108 -21.51 -1.40 -27.97
CA GLY A 108 -20.10 -1.07 -28.16
C GLY A 108 -19.24 -1.33 -26.92
N VAL A 109 -19.68 -2.22 -26.04
CA VAL A 109 -18.94 -2.63 -24.83
C VAL A 109 -17.86 -3.62 -25.21
N LYS A 110 -16.65 -3.42 -24.68
CA LYS A 110 -15.50 -4.33 -24.91
C LYS A 110 -15.81 -5.72 -24.39
N PRO A 111 -15.42 -6.81 -25.12
CA PRO A 111 -15.73 -8.18 -24.72
C PRO A 111 -14.77 -8.72 -23.65
N VAL A 112 -14.78 -8.05 -22.48
CA VAL A 112 -14.01 -8.44 -21.29
C VAL A 112 -14.89 -8.37 -20.05
N SER A 113 -14.66 -9.29 -19.10
CA SER A 113 -15.40 -9.29 -17.81
C SER A 113 -15.24 -7.95 -17.08
N GLY A 114 -16.35 -7.41 -16.60
CA GLY A 114 -16.38 -6.13 -15.93
C GLY A 114 -16.54 -4.90 -16.83
N ALA A 115 -16.51 -5.06 -18.16
CA ALA A 115 -16.74 -3.95 -19.08
C ALA A 115 -18.21 -3.54 -19.12
N TYR A 116 -18.46 -2.24 -19.30
CA TYR A 116 -19.83 -1.69 -19.33
C TYR A 116 -19.93 -0.42 -20.19
N SER A 117 -21.17 -0.10 -20.56
CA SER A 117 -21.60 1.21 -21.05
C SER A 117 -22.63 1.79 -20.10
N LEU A 118 -22.43 3.05 -19.70
CA LEU A 118 -23.42 3.86 -18.99
C LEU A 118 -23.77 5.05 -19.87
N LYS A 119 -25.06 5.25 -20.13
CA LYS A 119 -25.57 6.39 -20.88
C LYS A 119 -26.72 7.05 -20.13
N ALA A 120 -26.63 8.35 -19.88
CA ALA A 120 -27.67 9.18 -19.31
C ALA A 120 -28.00 10.30 -20.31
N ASP A 121 -29.24 10.34 -20.78
CA ASP A 121 -29.73 11.35 -21.72
C ASP A 121 -31.23 11.65 -21.48
N ALA A 122 -31.87 12.40 -22.36
CA ALA A 122 -33.29 12.75 -22.27
C ALA A 122 -34.23 11.53 -22.15
N LYS A 123 -33.81 10.33 -22.56
CA LYS A 123 -34.60 9.10 -22.50
C LYS A 123 -34.46 8.35 -21.16
N GLY A 124 -33.57 8.85 -20.30
CA GLY A 124 -33.25 8.25 -19.00
C GLY A 124 -31.84 7.72 -18.91
N ILE A 125 -31.63 6.74 -18.04
CA ILE A 125 -30.32 6.13 -17.74
C ILE A 125 -30.34 4.67 -18.23
N GLN A 126 -29.28 4.28 -18.94
CA GLN A 126 -29.09 2.92 -19.39
C GLN A 126 -27.70 2.43 -18.97
N ILE A 127 -27.65 1.23 -18.39
CA ILE A 127 -26.43 0.51 -18.09
C ILE A 127 -26.48 -0.85 -18.80
N VAL A 128 -25.44 -1.14 -19.57
CA VAL A 128 -25.24 -2.42 -20.25
C VAL A 128 -23.87 -2.98 -19.89
N GLY A 129 -23.84 -4.10 -19.15
CA GLY A 129 -22.61 -4.81 -18.84
C GLY A 129 -22.30 -5.89 -19.87
N TYR A 130 -21.02 -6.19 -20.08
CA TYR A 130 -20.62 -7.41 -20.79
C TYR A 130 -21.13 -8.66 -20.03
N ASP A 131 -21.00 -8.62 -18.71
CA ASP A 131 -21.48 -9.59 -17.74
C ASP A 131 -22.14 -8.90 -16.52
N GLU A 132 -22.54 -9.69 -15.51
CA GLU A 132 -23.14 -9.15 -14.27
C GLU A 132 -22.18 -8.18 -13.57
N ARG A 133 -20.86 -8.50 -13.55
CA ARG A 133 -19.82 -7.66 -12.94
C ARG A 133 -19.74 -6.30 -13.64
N GLY A 134 -19.78 -6.28 -14.97
CA GLY A 134 -19.78 -5.04 -15.75
C GLY A 134 -21.00 -4.16 -15.45
N ALA A 135 -22.20 -4.73 -15.38
CA ALA A 135 -23.41 -3.98 -15.00
C ALA A 135 -23.32 -3.42 -13.58
N PHE A 136 -22.79 -4.18 -12.63
CA PHE A 136 -22.52 -3.72 -11.26
C PHE A 136 -21.52 -2.55 -11.25
N TYR A 137 -20.44 -2.60 -12.02
CA TYR A 137 -19.48 -1.51 -12.12
C TYR A 137 -20.05 -0.25 -12.76
N GLY A 138 -20.93 -0.41 -13.74
CA GLY A 138 -21.71 0.72 -14.29
C GLY A 138 -22.60 1.38 -13.23
N LEU A 139 -23.20 0.59 -12.32
CA LEU A 139 -23.94 1.12 -11.17
C LEU A 139 -23.05 1.84 -10.16
N GLN A 140 -21.82 1.35 -9.90
CA GLN A 140 -20.88 2.07 -9.03
C GLN A 140 -20.50 3.42 -9.64
N THR A 141 -20.24 3.48 -10.94
CA THR A 141 -20.02 4.76 -11.65
C THR A 141 -21.22 5.69 -11.56
N LEU A 142 -22.43 5.18 -11.79
CA LEU A 142 -23.67 5.97 -11.63
C LEU A 142 -23.77 6.54 -10.21
N ARG A 143 -23.53 5.71 -9.19
CA ARG A 143 -23.57 6.10 -7.77
C ARG A 143 -22.56 7.21 -7.45
N GLN A 144 -21.34 7.11 -7.97
CA GLN A 144 -20.31 8.13 -7.78
C GLN A 144 -20.69 9.47 -8.44
N ILE A 145 -21.24 9.42 -9.67
CA ILE A 145 -21.70 10.62 -10.37
C ILE A 145 -22.87 11.28 -9.62
N VAL A 146 -23.88 10.51 -9.22
CA VAL A 146 -25.07 11.00 -8.51
C VAL A 146 -24.73 11.62 -7.17
N ASN A 147 -23.75 11.07 -6.46
CA ASN A 147 -23.30 11.57 -5.15
C ASN A 147 -22.32 12.75 -5.27
N SER A 148 -21.89 13.12 -6.48
CA SER A 148 -20.97 14.24 -6.66
C SER A 148 -21.63 15.58 -6.40
N GLU A 149 -20.82 16.58 -5.97
CA GLU A 149 -21.28 17.96 -5.81
C GLU A 149 -21.86 18.55 -7.11
N MET A 150 -21.33 18.13 -8.26
CA MET A 150 -21.85 18.56 -9.57
C MET A 150 -23.28 18.09 -9.82
N ALA A 151 -23.66 16.92 -9.34
CA ALA A 151 -25.00 16.41 -9.60
C ALA A 151 -26.08 17.10 -8.75
N LYS A 152 -25.85 17.35 -7.46
CA LYS A 152 -26.79 18.04 -6.52
C LYS A 152 -28.28 17.79 -6.82
N GLY A 153 -28.66 16.51 -7.03
CA GLY A 153 -30.02 16.10 -7.42
C GLY A 153 -30.31 16.25 -8.91
N GLN A 154 -29.40 16.75 -9.73
CA GLN A 154 -29.50 16.88 -11.17
C GLN A 154 -28.29 16.30 -11.88
N MET A 155 -28.38 15.06 -12.33
CA MET A 155 -27.31 14.38 -13.04
C MET A 155 -27.06 14.99 -14.44
N PRO A 156 -25.85 15.40 -14.81
CA PRO A 156 -25.52 15.82 -16.16
C PRO A 156 -25.70 14.64 -17.14
N TYR A 157 -26.02 14.95 -18.40
CA TYR A 157 -25.99 13.91 -19.44
C TYR A 157 -24.57 13.35 -19.52
N THR A 158 -24.46 12.04 -19.50
CA THR A 158 -23.17 11.37 -19.36
C THR A 158 -23.13 10.15 -20.24
N THR A 159 -21.98 9.96 -20.90
CA THR A 159 -21.65 8.69 -21.56
C THR A 159 -20.33 8.19 -21.00
N CYS A 160 -20.33 6.96 -20.49
CA CYS A 160 -19.14 6.29 -19.99
C CYS A 160 -19.07 4.90 -20.63
N ASN A 161 -18.01 4.62 -21.41
CA ASN A 161 -17.70 3.29 -21.90
C ASN A 161 -16.37 2.86 -21.28
N ASP A 162 -16.41 1.77 -20.51
CA ASP A 162 -15.32 1.50 -19.60
C ASP A 162 -15.07 0.00 -19.40
N TYR A 163 -13.85 -0.36 -19.00
CA TYR A 163 -13.42 -1.75 -18.86
C TYR A 163 -12.13 -1.82 -18.05
N PRO A 164 -11.83 -2.96 -17.38
CA PRO A 164 -10.54 -3.12 -16.71
C PRO A 164 -9.42 -3.48 -17.69
N ASP A 165 -8.21 -2.95 -17.48
CA ASP A 165 -7.03 -3.37 -18.23
C ASP A 165 -6.50 -4.72 -17.73
N LEU A 166 -6.55 -4.98 -16.43
CA LEU A 166 -6.16 -6.27 -15.85
C LEU A 166 -7.37 -7.10 -15.42
N PRO A 167 -7.37 -8.41 -15.67
CA PRO A 167 -8.49 -9.28 -15.31
C PRO A 167 -8.64 -9.48 -13.79
N ASN A 168 -7.53 -9.58 -13.05
CA ASN A 168 -7.50 -9.78 -11.60
C ASN A 168 -6.87 -8.56 -10.93
N ARG A 169 -7.62 -7.93 -10.03
CA ARG A 169 -7.27 -6.64 -9.42
C ARG A 169 -7.71 -6.62 -7.97
N GLY A 170 -6.77 -6.44 -7.05
CA GLY A 170 -7.22 -6.43 -5.65
C GLY A 170 -6.12 -6.42 -4.62
N VAL A 171 -6.37 -7.16 -3.57
CA VAL A 171 -5.61 -7.11 -2.34
C VAL A 171 -5.29 -8.51 -1.85
N VAL A 172 -4.11 -8.69 -1.29
CA VAL A 172 -3.73 -9.86 -0.52
C VAL A 172 -3.53 -9.46 0.94
N GLU A 173 -4.28 -10.04 1.86
CA GLU A 173 -4.02 -9.97 3.31
C GLU A 173 -2.92 -10.97 3.63
N GLY A 174 -1.65 -10.56 3.40
CA GLY A 174 -0.49 -11.43 3.50
C GLY A 174 0.66 -10.84 4.32
N PHE A 175 0.42 -9.73 5.01
CA PHE A 175 1.39 -9.06 5.87
C PHE A 175 1.60 -9.79 7.20
N TYR A 176 2.76 -9.56 7.81
CA TYR A 176 3.03 -9.93 9.20
C TYR A 176 2.53 -8.82 10.14
N GLY A 177 1.99 -9.20 11.30
CA GLY A 177 1.49 -8.26 12.28
C GLY A 177 0.14 -8.65 12.84
N GLU A 178 -0.67 -7.68 13.25
CA GLU A 178 -2.03 -7.94 13.71
C GLU A 178 -2.97 -8.07 12.51
N PRO A 179 -3.66 -9.21 12.35
CA PRO A 179 -4.63 -9.38 11.27
C PRO A 179 -5.79 -8.40 11.43
N TRP A 180 -6.39 -8.01 10.32
CA TRP A 180 -7.53 -7.12 10.35
C TRP A 180 -8.69 -7.68 11.16
N SER A 181 -9.38 -6.81 11.88
CA SER A 181 -10.65 -7.20 12.51
C SER A 181 -11.69 -7.56 11.44
N HIS A 182 -12.65 -8.39 11.81
CA HIS A 182 -13.77 -8.75 10.93
C HIS A 182 -14.50 -7.52 10.36
N GLN A 183 -14.69 -6.49 11.19
CA GLN A 183 -15.31 -5.23 10.77
C GLN A 183 -14.49 -4.48 9.71
N VAL A 184 -13.16 -4.43 9.87
CA VAL A 184 -12.26 -3.81 8.88
C VAL A 184 -12.29 -4.59 7.57
N ARG A 185 -12.27 -5.93 7.62
CA ARG A 185 -12.39 -6.77 6.41
C ARG A 185 -13.69 -6.51 5.65
N LEU A 186 -14.83 -6.43 6.35
CA LEU A 186 -16.11 -6.08 5.71
C LEU A 186 -16.08 -4.68 5.08
N SER A 187 -15.54 -3.69 5.79
CA SER A 187 -15.36 -2.33 5.27
C SER A 187 -14.47 -2.27 4.03
N LEU A 188 -13.40 -3.08 4.00
CA LEU A 188 -12.52 -3.19 2.84
C LEU A 188 -13.20 -3.88 1.65
N ILE A 189 -14.00 -4.92 1.89
CA ILE A 189 -14.73 -5.61 0.82
C ILE A 189 -15.74 -4.66 0.14
N ASP A 190 -16.44 -3.85 0.92
CA ASP A 190 -17.33 -2.81 0.37
C ASP A 190 -16.56 -1.75 -0.42
N TYR A 191 -15.39 -1.37 0.07
CA TYR A 191 -14.46 -0.49 -0.63
C TYR A 191 -13.97 -1.10 -1.95
N TYR A 192 -13.64 -2.40 -1.99
CA TYR A 192 -13.22 -3.09 -3.22
C TYR A 192 -14.32 -3.05 -4.28
N GLY A 193 -15.54 -3.37 -3.93
CA GLY A 193 -16.68 -3.30 -4.83
C GLY A 193 -16.91 -1.90 -5.39
N LYS A 194 -16.90 -0.87 -4.53
CA LYS A 194 -17.03 0.54 -4.90
C LYS A 194 -15.97 0.97 -5.93
N ASN A 195 -14.72 0.52 -5.75
CA ASN A 195 -13.58 0.88 -6.59
C ASN A 195 -13.26 -0.18 -7.66
N LYS A 196 -14.21 -1.05 -8.00
CA LYS A 196 -14.14 -2.02 -9.09
C LYS A 196 -12.95 -2.99 -9.01
N MET A 197 -12.43 -3.22 -7.81
CA MET A 197 -11.52 -4.33 -7.52
C MET A 197 -12.33 -5.63 -7.46
N ASN A 198 -11.74 -6.75 -7.90
CA ASN A 198 -12.45 -8.02 -7.98
C ASN A 198 -11.78 -9.18 -7.25
N THR A 199 -10.71 -8.92 -6.50
CA THR A 199 -9.95 -9.97 -5.83
C THR A 199 -9.65 -9.57 -4.38
N TYR A 200 -10.06 -10.40 -3.44
CA TYR A 200 -9.60 -10.35 -2.05
C TYR A 200 -8.98 -11.70 -1.70
N LEU A 201 -7.67 -11.72 -1.59
CA LEU A 201 -6.92 -12.91 -1.24
C LEU A 201 -6.69 -12.95 0.27
N TYR A 202 -7.30 -13.93 0.92
CA TYR A 202 -7.25 -14.16 2.35
C TYR A 202 -6.12 -15.13 2.70
N GLY A 203 -5.05 -14.62 3.28
CA GLY A 203 -3.89 -15.41 3.70
C GLY A 203 -3.16 -14.77 4.89
N PRO A 204 -3.89 -14.38 5.99
CA PRO A 204 -3.28 -13.72 7.14
C PRO A 204 -2.25 -14.63 7.80
N LYS A 205 -1.04 -14.12 7.97
CA LYS A 205 0.12 -14.90 8.49
C LYS A 205 -0.09 -15.45 9.91
N ASP A 206 -0.98 -14.84 10.70
CA ASP A 206 -1.29 -15.26 12.06
C ASP A 206 -2.49 -16.24 12.15
N ASP A 207 -3.06 -16.65 11.02
CA ASP A 207 -4.11 -17.66 10.98
C ASP A 207 -3.51 -19.07 11.03
N PRO A 208 -3.61 -19.78 12.15
CA PRO A 208 -3.01 -21.11 12.28
C PRO A 208 -3.75 -22.22 11.49
N TYR A 209 -4.96 -21.93 10.97
CA TYR A 209 -5.75 -22.88 10.20
C TYR A 209 -5.57 -22.74 8.69
N HIS A 210 -4.92 -21.67 8.27
CA HIS A 210 -4.44 -21.48 6.90
C HIS A 210 -2.99 -21.97 6.75
N SER A 211 -2.24 -22.07 7.83
CA SER A 211 -0.83 -22.44 7.83
C SER A 211 -0.48 -23.48 8.91
N CYS A 212 0.80 -23.82 9.07
CA CYS A 212 1.31 -24.66 10.15
C CYS A 212 1.00 -24.01 11.52
N PRO A 213 0.58 -24.81 12.54
CA PRO A 213 0.52 -26.27 12.52
C PRO A 213 -0.86 -26.85 12.12
N ASN A 214 -1.91 -26.06 11.99
CA ASN A 214 -3.30 -26.53 11.97
C ASN A 214 -3.94 -26.50 10.57
N TRP A 215 -3.19 -26.32 9.48
CA TRP A 215 -3.79 -26.27 8.14
C TRP A 215 -4.57 -27.54 7.75
N ARG A 216 -4.27 -28.68 8.39
CA ARG A 216 -4.99 -29.96 8.21
C ARG A 216 -6.32 -30.01 8.92
N LEU A 217 -6.56 -29.12 9.92
CA LEU A 217 -7.76 -29.12 10.75
C LEU A 217 -8.85 -28.22 10.18
N PRO A 218 -10.13 -28.52 10.42
CA PRO A 218 -11.22 -27.60 10.12
C PRO A 218 -11.08 -26.32 10.96
N TYR A 219 -11.62 -25.21 10.45
CA TYR A 219 -11.79 -24.01 11.27
C TYR A 219 -12.76 -24.28 12.42
N PRO A 220 -12.55 -23.69 13.61
CA PRO A 220 -13.59 -23.64 14.63
C PRO A 220 -14.85 -22.94 14.10
N GLU A 221 -16.01 -23.27 14.69
CA GLU A 221 -17.31 -22.81 14.19
C GLU A 221 -17.43 -21.29 14.03
N LYS A 222 -16.91 -20.53 14.99
CA LYS A 222 -16.93 -19.06 14.94
C LYS A 222 -16.12 -18.51 13.77
N GLU A 223 -14.92 -19.01 13.56
CA GLU A 223 -14.02 -18.60 12.49
C GLU A 223 -14.58 -19.02 11.13
N ALA A 224 -15.13 -20.23 11.02
CA ALA A 224 -15.82 -20.70 9.82
C ALA A 224 -17.00 -19.82 9.45
N LYS A 225 -17.81 -19.41 10.45
CA LYS A 225 -18.91 -18.45 10.26
C LYS A 225 -18.40 -17.10 9.77
N ASN A 226 -17.36 -16.55 10.38
CA ASN A 226 -16.75 -15.29 9.95
C ASN A 226 -16.28 -15.37 8.48
N ILE A 227 -15.62 -16.46 8.08
CA ILE A 227 -15.20 -16.67 6.70
C ILE A 227 -16.43 -16.72 5.76
N SER A 228 -17.47 -17.46 6.13
CA SER A 228 -18.70 -17.50 5.34
C SER A 228 -19.34 -16.12 5.16
N GLU A 229 -19.34 -15.27 6.18
CA GLU A 229 -19.81 -13.89 6.10
C GLU A 229 -18.95 -13.03 5.15
N LEU A 230 -17.61 -13.19 5.16
CA LEU A 230 -16.71 -12.52 4.21
C LEU A 230 -16.98 -12.99 2.78
N VAL A 231 -17.14 -14.28 2.55
CA VAL A 231 -17.50 -14.84 1.23
C VAL A 231 -18.79 -14.24 0.71
N GLN A 232 -19.81 -14.11 1.57
CA GLN A 232 -21.09 -13.50 1.20
C GLN A 232 -20.95 -12.01 0.90
N ALA A 233 -20.15 -11.26 1.70
CA ALA A 233 -19.85 -9.86 1.44
C ALA A 233 -19.13 -9.68 0.10
N CYS A 234 -18.14 -10.53 -0.19
CA CYS A 234 -17.46 -10.53 -1.48
C CYS A 234 -18.41 -10.78 -2.66
N ARG A 235 -19.33 -11.76 -2.54
CA ARG A 235 -20.34 -12.01 -3.58
C ARG A 235 -21.24 -10.80 -3.83
N ARG A 236 -21.73 -10.12 -2.78
CA ARG A 236 -22.53 -8.91 -2.92
C ARG A 236 -21.76 -7.79 -3.65
N ASN A 237 -20.46 -7.71 -3.44
CA ASN A 237 -19.58 -6.71 -4.04
C ASN A 237 -18.93 -7.17 -5.36
N ARG A 238 -19.29 -8.35 -5.89
CA ARG A 238 -18.72 -8.98 -7.10
C ARG A 238 -17.19 -9.10 -7.00
N VAL A 239 -16.71 -9.40 -5.80
CA VAL A 239 -15.30 -9.68 -5.47
C VAL A 239 -15.12 -11.19 -5.32
N ASP A 240 -14.06 -11.73 -5.89
CA ASP A 240 -13.68 -13.12 -5.71
C ASP A 240 -12.93 -13.25 -4.37
N PHE A 241 -13.50 -14.01 -3.44
CA PHE A 241 -12.81 -14.37 -2.20
C PHE A 241 -11.86 -15.52 -2.49
N VAL A 242 -10.56 -15.24 -2.52
CA VAL A 242 -9.52 -16.23 -2.75
C VAL A 242 -8.98 -16.69 -1.40
N TRP A 243 -9.28 -17.92 -1.02
CA TRP A 243 -8.74 -18.46 0.23
C TRP A 243 -7.38 -19.12 -0.02
N ALA A 244 -6.37 -18.66 0.73
CA ALA A 244 -5.02 -19.21 0.62
C ALA A 244 -4.75 -20.27 1.69
N ILE A 245 -3.91 -21.27 1.37
CA ILE A 245 -3.34 -22.22 2.31
C ILE A 245 -1.82 -22.26 2.16
N HIS A 246 -1.12 -22.37 3.26
CA HIS A 246 0.34 -22.38 3.34
C HIS A 246 0.85 -23.66 4.02
N PRO A 247 0.87 -24.81 3.30
CA PRO A 247 1.23 -26.11 3.89
C PRO A 247 2.76 -26.34 3.94
N GLY A 248 3.54 -25.50 3.27
CA GLY A 248 4.93 -25.77 2.91
C GLY A 248 5.91 -25.97 4.09
N GLN A 249 5.58 -25.49 5.30
CA GLN A 249 6.45 -25.63 6.45
C GLN A 249 6.57 -27.07 6.98
N ASP A 250 5.52 -27.90 6.82
CA ASP A 250 5.43 -29.22 7.43
C ASP A 250 4.78 -30.31 6.59
N ILE A 251 4.52 -30.04 5.30
CA ILE A 251 3.96 -31.00 4.35
C ILE A 251 4.91 -32.20 4.15
N LYS A 252 4.36 -33.42 4.22
CA LYS A 252 5.13 -34.65 4.15
C LYS A 252 5.25 -35.24 2.74
N TRP A 253 4.62 -34.64 1.73
CA TRP A 253 4.64 -35.10 0.34
C TRP A 253 4.17 -36.56 0.16
N ASN A 254 3.18 -37.01 0.92
CA ASN A 254 2.56 -38.30 0.86
C ASN A 254 1.05 -38.20 0.57
N GLU A 255 0.42 -39.35 0.35
CA GLU A 255 -1.01 -39.38 0.04
C GLU A 255 -1.89 -38.88 1.18
N GLU A 256 -1.49 -39.14 2.44
CA GLU A 256 -2.23 -38.69 3.64
C GLU A 256 -2.33 -37.15 3.66
N ASP A 257 -1.21 -36.44 3.45
CA ASP A 257 -1.21 -34.98 3.45
C ASP A 257 -1.91 -34.40 2.22
N TYR A 258 -1.84 -35.09 1.09
CA TYR A 258 -2.64 -34.72 -0.10
C TYR A 258 -4.15 -34.79 0.21
N GLN A 259 -4.61 -35.87 0.81
CA GLN A 259 -6.02 -36.04 1.17
C GLN A 259 -6.45 -35.04 2.26
N ASN A 260 -5.59 -34.74 3.24
CA ASN A 260 -5.84 -33.68 4.21
C ASN A 260 -6.01 -32.32 3.53
N LEU A 261 -5.16 -32.01 2.53
CA LEU A 261 -5.25 -30.76 1.78
C LEU A 261 -6.57 -30.68 0.97
N VAL A 262 -6.90 -31.74 0.22
CA VAL A 262 -8.16 -31.78 -0.54
C VAL A 262 -9.36 -31.66 0.39
N HIS A 263 -9.36 -32.37 1.53
CA HIS A 263 -10.42 -32.26 2.51
C HIS A 263 -10.57 -30.82 3.06
N LYS A 264 -9.46 -30.15 3.33
CA LYS A 264 -9.48 -28.73 3.76
C LYS A 264 -10.06 -27.81 2.69
N LEU A 265 -9.68 -28.01 1.43
CA LEU A 265 -10.23 -27.24 0.31
C LEU A 265 -11.73 -27.50 0.14
N ASP A 266 -12.20 -28.74 0.34
CA ASP A 266 -13.62 -29.10 0.32
C ASP A 266 -14.41 -28.38 1.43
N LEU A 267 -13.88 -28.36 2.65
CA LEU A 267 -14.51 -27.61 3.75
C LEU A 267 -14.66 -26.11 3.41
N MET A 268 -13.64 -25.51 2.79
CA MET A 268 -13.71 -24.12 2.37
C MET A 268 -14.69 -23.92 1.20
N TYR A 269 -14.73 -24.88 0.27
CA TYR A 269 -15.70 -24.88 -0.82
C TYR A 269 -17.15 -24.91 -0.29
N ASP A 270 -17.41 -25.70 0.75
CA ASP A 270 -18.72 -25.80 1.42
C ASP A 270 -19.12 -24.49 2.12
N LEU A 271 -18.14 -23.71 2.62
CA LEU A 271 -18.35 -22.34 3.12
C LEU A 271 -18.65 -21.34 1.99
N GLY A 272 -18.54 -21.77 0.73
CA GLY A 272 -18.86 -20.96 -0.44
C GLY A 272 -17.65 -20.40 -1.18
N VAL A 273 -16.42 -20.72 -0.79
CA VAL A 273 -15.20 -20.32 -1.51
C VAL A 273 -15.16 -20.98 -2.90
N ARG A 274 -14.75 -20.22 -3.91
CA ARG A 274 -14.62 -20.69 -5.31
C ARG A 274 -13.28 -20.36 -5.93
N SER A 275 -12.40 -19.73 -5.17
CA SER A 275 -11.04 -19.36 -5.61
C SER A 275 -10.04 -19.73 -4.53
N PHE A 276 -8.93 -20.35 -4.91
CA PHE A 276 -7.95 -20.88 -3.98
C PHE A 276 -6.53 -20.51 -4.38
N ALA A 277 -5.68 -20.28 -3.36
CA ALA A 277 -4.25 -20.08 -3.53
C ALA A 277 -3.46 -21.05 -2.65
N ILE A 278 -2.31 -21.50 -3.14
CA ILE A 278 -1.38 -22.36 -2.40
C ILE A 278 -0.06 -21.61 -2.25
N PHE A 279 0.34 -21.36 -1.02
CA PHE A 279 1.51 -20.57 -0.70
C PHE A 279 2.70 -21.44 -0.27
N PHE A 280 3.88 -21.08 -0.79
CA PHE A 280 5.17 -21.65 -0.45
C PHE A 280 6.24 -20.58 -0.20
N ASP A 281 5.80 -19.34 0.08
CA ASP A 281 6.68 -18.24 0.44
C ASP A 281 7.29 -18.44 1.83
N ASP A 282 8.46 -17.86 2.06
CA ASP A 282 9.16 -17.81 3.35
C ASP A 282 9.41 -19.17 4.00
N ILE A 283 9.68 -20.19 3.19
CA ILE A 283 10.01 -21.56 3.65
C ILE A 283 11.36 -22.03 3.14
N SER A 284 11.84 -23.15 3.69
CA SER A 284 13.09 -23.79 3.27
C SER A 284 12.96 -25.32 3.35
N GLY A 285 14.01 -26.02 2.93
CA GLY A 285 14.07 -27.49 3.00
C GLY A 285 13.16 -28.19 1.98
N GLU A 286 12.61 -29.34 2.33
CA GLU A 286 11.79 -30.17 1.44
C GLU A 286 10.48 -29.51 1.01
N GLY A 287 9.92 -28.62 1.83
CA GLY A 287 8.74 -27.84 1.46
C GLY A 287 8.96 -26.91 0.25
N ALA A 288 10.21 -26.45 0.07
CA ALA A 288 10.60 -25.56 -1.01
C ALA A 288 10.97 -26.32 -2.33
N ASN A 289 10.79 -27.63 -2.41
CA ASN A 289 11.13 -28.43 -3.58
C ASN A 289 10.17 -28.13 -4.76
N PRO A 290 10.63 -27.49 -5.85
CA PRO A 290 9.75 -27.01 -6.92
C PRO A 290 9.13 -28.14 -7.74
N VAL A 291 9.77 -29.32 -7.81
CA VAL A 291 9.23 -30.49 -8.50
C VAL A 291 8.02 -31.01 -7.73
N LYS A 292 8.16 -31.23 -6.42
CA LYS A 292 7.07 -31.70 -5.56
C LYS A 292 5.92 -30.68 -5.49
N GLN A 293 6.24 -29.38 -5.45
CA GLN A 293 5.23 -28.30 -5.55
C GLN A 293 4.46 -28.36 -6.86
N SER A 294 5.15 -28.57 -8.01
CA SER A 294 4.51 -28.69 -9.31
C SER A 294 3.60 -29.93 -9.40
N GLU A 295 4.07 -31.09 -8.92
CA GLU A 295 3.28 -32.32 -8.89
C GLU A 295 1.99 -32.15 -8.09
N LEU A 296 2.09 -31.57 -6.87
CA LEU A 296 0.96 -31.28 -6.01
C LEU A 296 -0.06 -30.34 -6.71
N LEU A 297 0.43 -29.22 -7.23
CA LEU A 297 -0.42 -28.20 -7.85
C LEU A 297 -1.11 -28.70 -9.12
N ASN A 298 -0.41 -29.46 -9.96
CA ASN A 298 -0.99 -30.09 -11.17
C ASN A 298 -2.06 -31.12 -10.80
N ARG A 299 -1.81 -31.89 -9.75
CA ARG A 299 -2.78 -32.86 -9.23
C ARG A 299 -4.04 -32.14 -8.71
N LEU A 300 -3.89 -31.08 -7.92
CA LEU A 300 -5.01 -30.27 -7.44
C LEU A 300 -5.78 -29.59 -8.59
N ALA A 301 -5.10 -29.07 -9.59
CA ALA A 301 -5.76 -28.48 -10.76
C ALA A 301 -6.64 -29.50 -11.49
N LYS A 302 -6.20 -30.75 -11.59
CA LYS A 302 -6.94 -31.85 -12.23
C LYS A 302 -8.04 -32.42 -11.34
N GLU A 303 -7.68 -32.81 -10.10
CA GLU A 303 -8.54 -33.65 -9.24
C GLU A 303 -9.50 -32.81 -8.37
N PHE A 304 -9.18 -31.54 -8.11
CA PHE A 304 -10.05 -30.63 -7.37
C PHE A 304 -10.67 -29.56 -8.28
N VAL A 305 -9.85 -28.67 -8.89
CA VAL A 305 -10.38 -27.52 -9.65
C VAL A 305 -11.26 -27.97 -10.80
N LYS A 306 -10.72 -28.84 -11.68
CA LYS A 306 -11.45 -29.31 -12.87
C LYS A 306 -12.64 -30.19 -12.48
N ALA A 307 -12.53 -30.96 -11.40
CA ALA A 307 -13.60 -31.85 -10.95
C ALA A 307 -14.81 -31.08 -10.38
N LYS A 308 -14.59 -29.96 -9.67
CA LYS A 308 -15.64 -29.07 -9.17
C LYS A 308 -16.33 -28.29 -10.29
N GLY A 309 -15.61 -27.86 -11.31
CA GLY A 309 -16.14 -27.20 -12.51
C GLY A 309 -16.51 -25.72 -12.34
N ASP A 310 -16.70 -25.24 -11.10
CA ASP A 310 -17.02 -23.85 -10.76
C ASP A 310 -15.95 -23.18 -9.88
N VAL A 311 -14.79 -23.81 -9.73
CA VAL A 311 -13.61 -23.29 -9.04
C VAL A 311 -12.72 -22.61 -10.07
N THR A 312 -12.23 -21.41 -9.74
CA THR A 312 -11.29 -20.67 -10.61
C THR A 312 -9.91 -21.34 -10.67
N PRO A 313 -9.09 -21.06 -11.68
CA PRO A 313 -7.71 -21.54 -11.71
C PRO A 313 -6.94 -21.20 -10.43
N LEU A 314 -6.07 -22.11 -9.99
CA LEU A 314 -5.25 -21.92 -8.80
C LEU A 314 -4.28 -20.77 -8.98
N VAL A 315 -3.94 -20.15 -7.85
CA VAL A 315 -2.82 -19.21 -7.76
C VAL A 315 -1.78 -19.80 -6.81
N MET A 316 -0.50 -19.74 -7.15
CA MET A 316 0.57 -20.17 -6.26
C MET A 316 1.54 -19.04 -5.97
N CYS A 317 2.05 -18.99 -4.72
CA CYS A 317 3.20 -18.18 -4.38
C CYS A 317 4.43 -19.10 -4.28
N PRO A 318 5.44 -18.93 -5.14
CA PRO A 318 6.64 -19.74 -5.08
C PRO A 318 7.53 -19.34 -3.91
N THR A 319 8.42 -20.21 -3.47
CA THR A 319 9.45 -19.85 -2.48
C THR A 319 10.39 -18.76 -3.02
N ASP A 320 10.75 -18.86 -4.30
CA ASP A 320 11.57 -17.86 -5.00
C ASP A 320 10.69 -16.78 -5.65
N TYR A 321 9.94 -16.02 -4.86
CA TYR A 321 8.99 -15.03 -5.36
C TYR A 321 9.60 -13.68 -5.74
N THR A 322 10.92 -13.49 -5.57
CA THR A 322 11.64 -12.26 -5.94
C THR A 322 12.97 -12.57 -6.61
N ARG A 323 13.41 -11.67 -7.51
CA ARG A 323 14.67 -11.82 -8.24
C ARG A 323 15.89 -11.84 -7.32
N LEU A 324 15.80 -11.19 -6.16
CA LEU A 324 16.90 -11.05 -5.20
C LEU A 324 17.53 -12.40 -4.81
N TRP A 325 16.71 -13.44 -4.64
CA TRP A 325 17.20 -14.78 -4.26
C TRP A 325 16.83 -15.90 -5.22
N ALA A 326 16.07 -15.60 -6.29
CA ALA A 326 15.72 -16.59 -7.27
C ALA A 326 16.93 -17.04 -8.10
N ASN A 327 17.09 -18.35 -8.27
CA ASN A 327 18.13 -18.90 -9.12
C ASN A 327 17.82 -18.62 -10.60
N PRO A 328 18.65 -17.82 -11.33
CA PRO A 328 18.39 -17.45 -12.71
C PRO A 328 18.61 -18.55 -13.74
N LYS A 329 19.22 -19.68 -13.35
CA LYS A 329 19.59 -20.79 -14.25
C LYS A 329 18.37 -21.59 -14.69
N PRO A 330 18.46 -22.38 -15.80
CA PRO A 330 17.38 -23.29 -16.21
C PRO A 330 17.00 -24.36 -15.16
N THR A 331 17.86 -24.61 -14.20
CA THR A 331 17.63 -25.51 -13.05
C THR A 331 17.00 -24.81 -11.85
N GLY A 332 16.74 -23.50 -11.92
CA GLY A 332 16.07 -22.75 -10.87
C GLY A 332 14.58 -23.09 -10.77
N SER A 333 13.99 -22.85 -9.61
CA SER A 333 12.59 -23.18 -9.31
C SER A 333 11.61 -22.56 -10.32
N LEU A 334 11.80 -21.29 -10.68
CA LEU A 334 10.93 -20.58 -11.63
C LEU A 334 10.97 -21.23 -13.03
N ALA A 335 12.14 -21.67 -13.50
CA ALA A 335 12.26 -22.37 -14.77
C ALA A 335 11.63 -23.78 -14.72
N ILE A 336 11.72 -24.45 -13.57
CA ILE A 336 11.03 -25.73 -13.33
C ILE A 336 9.52 -25.52 -13.42
N PHE A 337 8.95 -24.53 -12.73
CA PHE A 337 7.53 -24.19 -12.81
C PHE A 337 7.10 -23.88 -14.25
N GLY A 338 7.90 -23.08 -15.00
CA GLY A 338 7.61 -22.79 -16.41
C GLY A 338 7.56 -24.01 -17.32
N ASN A 339 8.27 -25.09 -16.98
CA ASN A 339 8.33 -26.32 -17.77
C ASN A 339 7.32 -27.38 -17.34
N THR A 340 6.88 -27.38 -16.08
CA THR A 340 6.15 -28.53 -15.49
C THR A 340 4.76 -28.17 -14.97
N LEU A 341 4.53 -26.89 -14.61
CA LEU A 341 3.27 -26.47 -14.01
C LEU A 341 2.17 -26.34 -15.09
N ASP A 342 0.95 -26.78 -14.77
CA ASP A 342 -0.22 -26.63 -15.63
C ASP A 342 -0.38 -25.15 -16.05
N PRO A 343 -0.58 -24.85 -17.34
CA PRO A 343 -0.66 -23.47 -17.83
C PRO A 343 -1.76 -22.61 -17.21
N SER A 344 -2.81 -23.23 -16.66
CA SER A 344 -3.90 -22.51 -16.00
C SER A 344 -3.52 -21.95 -14.63
N ILE A 345 -2.46 -22.44 -14.00
CA ILE A 345 -2.04 -22.03 -12.65
C ILE A 345 -1.28 -20.71 -12.73
N ASN A 346 -1.76 -19.69 -12.02
CA ASN A 346 -1.11 -18.40 -11.93
C ASN A 346 0.02 -18.42 -10.89
N VAL A 347 1.11 -17.68 -11.17
CA VAL A 347 2.31 -17.66 -10.34
C VAL A 347 2.57 -16.24 -9.86
N PHE A 348 2.67 -16.04 -8.54
CA PHE A 348 3.00 -14.76 -7.96
C PHE A 348 4.46 -14.36 -8.17
N TRP A 349 4.65 -13.05 -8.26
CA TRP A 349 5.95 -12.40 -8.35
C TRP A 349 5.93 -11.05 -7.64
N THR A 350 6.95 -10.73 -6.83
CA THR A 350 7.03 -9.45 -6.11
C THR A 350 7.98 -8.44 -6.74
N GLY A 351 8.77 -8.84 -7.74
CA GLY A 351 9.71 -7.97 -8.43
C GLY A 351 11.18 -8.27 -8.14
N ASP A 352 12.03 -7.28 -8.39
CA ASP A 352 13.49 -7.43 -8.24
C ASP A 352 13.90 -7.62 -6.77
N VAL A 353 13.14 -7.05 -5.84
CA VAL A 353 13.27 -7.22 -4.37
C VAL A 353 11.88 -7.42 -3.76
N VAL A 354 11.82 -7.69 -2.46
CA VAL A 354 10.54 -7.94 -1.76
C VAL A 354 9.59 -6.74 -1.88
N CYS A 355 10.07 -5.52 -1.64
CA CYS A 355 9.33 -4.27 -1.81
C CYS A 355 9.82 -3.53 -3.06
N SER A 356 9.34 -3.94 -4.22
CA SER A 356 9.85 -3.52 -5.54
C SER A 356 8.84 -2.68 -6.31
N ASP A 357 9.32 -1.78 -7.16
CA ASP A 357 8.50 -1.16 -8.19
C ASP A 357 8.12 -2.18 -9.28
N LEU A 358 6.98 -1.96 -9.91
CA LEU A 358 6.55 -2.79 -11.05
C LEU A 358 7.14 -2.22 -12.33
N THR A 359 8.01 -2.97 -12.97
CA THR A 359 8.68 -2.61 -14.21
C THR A 359 8.53 -3.68 -15.28
N ARG A 360 8.61 -3.29 -16.55
CA ARG A 360 8.67 -4.23 -17.69
C ARG A 360 9.86 -5.16 -17.56
N GLU A 361 11.02 -4.65 -17.14
CA GLU A 361 12.25 -5.44 -16.97
C GLU A 361 12.04 -6.62 -16.02
N THR A 362 11.46 -6.37 -14.84
CA THR A 362 11.21 -7.46 -13.87
C THR A 362 10.20 -8.48 -14.40
N LEU A 363 9.16 -8.02 -15.14
CA LEU A 363 8.18 -8.91 -15.76
C LEU A 363 8.80 -9.75 -16.89
N ASP A 364 9.58 -9.15 -17.78
CA ASP A 364 10.27 -9.89 -18.85
C ASP A 364 11.21 -10.95 -18.26
N TRP A 365 11.89 -10.59 -17.16
CA TRP A 365 12.78 -11.50 -16.46
C TRP A 365 12.05 -12.72 -15.90
N VAL A 366 10.93 -12.53 -15.19
CA VAL A 366 10.19 -13.65 -14.60
C VAL A 366 9.37 -14.40 -15.63
N ASN A 367 8.67 -13.70 -16.54
CA ASN A 367 7.79 -14.31 -17.53
C ASN A 367 8.53 -15.27 -18.49
N SER A 368 9.79 -14.93 -18.85
CA SER A 368 10.63 -15.81 -19.66
C SER A 368 10.95 -17.14 -18.95
N ARG A 369 10.95 -17.17 -17.62
CA ARG A 369 11.21 -18.35 -16.79
C ARG A 369 9.96 -19.16 -16.51
N ILE A 370 8.90 -18.51 -16.01
CA ILE A 370 7.65 -19.18 -15.68
C ILE A 370 6.78 -19.47 -16.92
N LYS A 371 7.17 -18.97 -18.12
CA LYS A 371 6.52 -19.14 -19.43
C LYS A 371 5.03 -18.74 -19.47
N ARG A 372 4.69 -17.74 -18.69
CA ARG A 372 3.35 -17.14 -18.61
C ARG A 372 3.44 -15.72 -18.03
N PRO A 373 2.42 -14.85 -18.24
CA PRO A 373 2.35 -13.57 -17.52
C PRO A 373 2.29 -13.80 -16.02
N ALA A 374 3.13 -13.11 -15.25
CA ALA A 374 3.15 -13.21 -13.80
C ALA A 374 1.89 -12.60 -13.19
N TYR A 375 1.49 -13.10 -12.04
CA TYR A 375 0.53 -12.45 -11.16
C TYR A 375 1.34 -11.59 -10.18
N TYR A 376 1.23 -10.25 -10.26
CA TYR A 376 2.09 -9.39 -9.46
C TYR A 376 1.55 -9.25 -8.03
N TRP A 377 2.36 -9.62 -7.04
CA TRP A 377 2.12 -9.37 -5.62
C TRP A 377 2.96 -8.16 -5.21
N TRP A 378 2.32 -7.04 -5.02
CA TRP A 378 3.01 -5.80 -4.75
C TRP A 378 3.05 -5.48 -3.26
N ASN A 379 4.25 -5.50 -2.68
CA ASN A 379 4.47 -5.19 -1.27
C ASN A 379 4.49 -3.66 -1.03
N PHE A 380 3.33 -3.06 -1.19
CA PHE A 380 3.00 -1.68 -0.88
C PHE A 380 1.49 -1.56 -0.68
N PRO A 381 1.00 -0.87 0.37
CA PRO A 381 1.72 -0.09 1.38
C PRO A 381 2.12 -0.88 2.64
N VAL A 382 2.43 -2.15 2.55
CA VAL A 382 2.83 -2.97 3.71
C VAL A 382 3.92 -2.29 4.55
N THR A 383 3.78 -2.37 5.88
CA THR A 383 4.72 -1.78 6.86
C THR A 383 5.18 -2.79 7.92
N ASP A 384 5.08 -4.08 7.67
CA ASP A 384 5.45 -5.11 8.64
C ASP A 384 6.95 -5.13 8.98
N TYR A 385 7.80 -4.63 8.09
CA TYR A 385 9.23 -4.40 8.31
C TYR A 385 9.53 -3.08 9.04
N ALA A 386 8.58 -2.14 9.11
CA ALA A 386 8.74 -0.80 9.67
C ALA A 386 7.42 -0.31 10.30
N ARG A 387 6.93 -1.05 11.30
CA ARG A 387 5.59 -0.85 11.92
C ARG A 387 5.40 0.50 12.61
N HIS A 388 6.48 1.26 12.77
CA HIS A 388 6.45 2.61 13.35
C HIS A 388 6.07 3.70 12.34
N ILE A 389 6.03 3.40 11.03
CA ILE A 389 5.56 4.30 9.98
C ILE A 389 4.16 3.92 9.52
N ILE A 390 3.47 4.89 8.91
CA ILE A 390 2.20 4.69 8.23
C ILE A 390 2.27 5.35 6.85
N MET A 391 2.06 4.57 5.80
CA MET A 391 2.25 5.03 4.43
C MET A 391 0.97 5.64 3.88
N GLN A 392 1.00 6.96 3.63
CA GLN A 392 -0.15 7.72 3.13
C GLN A 392 0.15 8.51 1.86
N GLY A 393 1.34 8.35 1.31
CA GLY A 393 1.76 9.06 0.10
C GLY A 393 1.10 8.54 -1.17
N PRO A 394 1.29 9.24 -2.30
CA PRO A 394 0.84 8.80 -3.61
C PRO A 394 1.43 7.44 -4.01
N THR A 395 0.68 6.69 -4.80
CA THR A 395 1.03 5.33 -5.19
C THR A 395 1.92 5.33 -6.43
N TYR A 396 3.20 5.59 -6.22
CA TYR A 396 4.26 5.58 -7.25
C TYR A 396 4.83 4.18 -7.50
N GLY A 397 5.71 4.06 -8.49
CA GLY A 397 6.48 2.87 -8.79
C GLY A 397 5.74 1.85 -9.66
N LEU A 398 4.78 2.31 -10.42
CA LEU A 398 3.96 1.50 -11.32
C LEU A 398 4.14 1.96 -12.77
N GLN A 399 4.74 1.14 -13.61
CA GLN A 399 4.99 1.46 -15.01
C GLN A 399 3.68 1.49 -15.82
N THR A 400 3.46 2.53 -16.63
CA THR A 400 2.16 2.85 -17.25
C THR A 400 2.01 2.42 -18.71
N ASP A 401 2.95 1.68 -19.27
CA ASP A 401 2.88 1.10 -20.62
C ASP A 401 2.73 -0.43 -20.61
N LEU A 402 2.38 -1.01 -19.47
CA LEU A 402 2.11 -2.44 -19.31
C LEU A 402 0.68 -2.80 -19.76
N THR A 403 0.47 -4.09 -20.04
CA THR A 403 -0.80 -4.64 -20.48
C THR A 403 -1.07 -6.00 -19.82
N ASN A 404 -2.26 -6.56 -20.03
CA ASN A 404 -2.60 -7.92 -19.60
C ASN A 404 -1.80 -9.05 -20.30
N LYS A 405 -0.94 -8.72 -21.25
CA LYS A 405 0.02 -9.66 -21.83
C LYS A 405 1.30 -9.73 -21.01
N ASP A 406 1.59 -8.68 -20.26
CA ASP A 406 2.80 -8.57 -19.43
C ASP A 406 2.56 -9.18 -18.04
N LEU A 407 1.33 -9.00 -17.48
CA LEU A 407 0.91 -9.57 -16.19
C LEU A 407 -0.56 -10.01 -16.24
N CYS A 408 -0.90 -11.13 -15.61
CA CYS A 408 -2.26 -11.68 -15.59
C CYS A 408 -3.12 -11.16 -14.43
N GLY A 409 -2.54 -10.41 -13.51
CA GLY A 409 -3.22 -9.86 -12.36
C GLY A 409 -2.28 -9.07 -11.45
N PHE A 410 -2.89 -8.34 -10.52
CA PHE A 410 -2.18 -7.50 -9.58
C PHE A 410 -2.91 -7.48 -8.23
N VAL A 411 -2.21 -7.80 -7.16
CA VAL A 411 -2.66 -7.65 -5.79
C VAL A 411 -1.66 -6.83 -4.98
N SER A 412 -2.18 -5.89 -4.20
CA SER A 412 -1.41 -5.11 -3.24
C SER A 412 -1.40 -5.84 -1.89
N ASN A 413 -0.26 -5.89 -1.22
CA ASN A 413 -0.13 -6.30 0.18
C ASN A 413 -0.14 -5.04 1.05
N PRO A 414 -1.22 -4.77 1.81
CA PRO A 414 -1.37 -3.51 2.53
C PRO A 414 -0.81 -3.55 3.94
N MET A 415 -0.99 -2.45 4.69
CA MET A 415 -0.63 -2.35 6.10
C MET A 415 -1.58 -3.20 6.98
N GLU A 416 -1.13 -3.55 8.20
CA GLU A 416 -2.00 -4.05 9.27
C GLU A 416 -3.11 -3.03 9.66
N HIS A 417 -3.00 -1.79 9.20
CA HIS A 417 -3.98 -0.71 9.30
C HIS A 417 -4.82 -0.65 8.03
N GLY A 418 -5.90 -1.44 7.98
CA GLY A 418 -6.69 -1.65 6.78
C GLY A 418 -7.40 -0.41 6.26
N GLU A 419 -7.99 0.40 7.16
CA GLU A 419 -8.65 1.64 6.78
C GLU A 419 -7.65 2.68 6.26
N ALA A 420 -6.50 2.81 6.90
CA ALA A 420 -5.43 3.69 6.47
C ALA A 420 -4.80 3.25 5.13
N SER A 421 -4.89 1.96 4.79
CA SER A 421 -4.44 1.44 3.50
C SER A 421 -5.31 1.86 2.32
N LYS A 422 -6.56 2.27 2.55
CA LYS A 422 -7.51 2.63 1.48
C LYS A 422 -6.99 3.73 0.56
N LEU A 423 -6.20 4.68 1.07
CA LEU A 423 -5.64 5.75 0.25
C LEU A 423 -4.65 5.20 -0.80
N ALA A 424 -3.76 4.30 -0.41
CA ALA A 424 -2.86 3.62 -1.36
C ALA A 424 -3.63 2.69 -2.30
N LEU A 425 -4.62 1.96 -1.77
CA LEU A 425 -5.46 1.05 -2.56
C LEU A 425 -6.34 1.81 -3.58
N TYR A 426 -6.61 3.09 -3.35
CA TYR A 426 -7.27 3.97 -4.34
C TYR A 426 -6.41 4.10 -5.61
N GLY A 427 -5.09 4.24 -5.43
CA GLY A 427 -4.13 4.22 -6.52
C GLY A 427 -4.03 2.86 -7.21
N VAL A 428 -4.04 1.77 -6.43
CA VAL A 428 -4.02 0.40 -6.98
C VAL A 428 -5.26 0.12 -7.83
N ALA A 429 -6.44 0.52 -7.37
CA ALA A 429 -7.68 0.37 -8.12
C ALA A 429 -7.62 1.11 -9.46
N ASP A 430 -7.16 2.36 -9.43
CA ASP A 430 -7.05 3.21 -10.61
C ASP A 430 -6.02 2.68 -11.62
N TYR A 431 -4.82 2.34 -11.14
CA TYR A 431 -3.77 1.77 -11.97
C TYR A 431 -4.21 0.48 -12.67
N THR A 432 -4.76 -0.47 -11.94
CA THR A 432 -5.12 -1.78 -12.48
C THR A 432 -6.33 -1.75 -13.42
N TRP A 433 -7.11 -0.68 -13.33
CA TRP A 433 -8.26 -0.42 -14.20
C TRP A 433 -7.87 0.27 -15.51
N ASN A 434 -7.03 1.32 -15.45
CA ASN A 434 -6.67 2.17 -16.59
C ASN A 434 -5.18 2.53 -16.53
N ILE A 435 -4.33 1.55 -16.86
CA ILE A 435 -2.87 1.62 -16.69
C ILE A 435 -2.27 2.83 -17.43
N ALA A 436 -2.63 3.00 -18.71
CA ALA A 436 -2.02 4.01 -19.57
C ALA A 436 -2.34 5.46 -19.15
N ASN A 437 -3.43 5.68 -18.43
CA ASN A 437 -3.85 7.00 -17.97
C ASN A 437 -3.65 7.22 -16.48
N TYR A 438 -3.00 6.29 -15.79
CA TYR A 438 -2.75 6.41 -14.37
C TYR A 438 -1.86 7.62 -14.04
N ASN A 439 -2.31 8.47 -13.13
CA ASN A 439 -1.55 9.60 -12.60
C ASN A 439 -1.56 9.54 -11.07
N PRO A 440 -0.44 9.21 -10.42
CA PRO A 440 -0.39 8.98 -8.98
C PRO A 440 -0.76 10.20 -8.13
N LEU A 441 -0.37 11.42 -8.54
CA LEU A 441 -0.68 12.64 -7.80
C LEU A 441 -2.15 13.03 -7.95
N ASP A 442 -2.68 13.03 -9.16
CA ASP A 442 -4.09 13.35 -9.42
C ASP A 442 -5.00 12.32 -8.73
N ASN A 443 -4.66 11.04 -8.78
CA ASN A 443 -5.36 9.97 -8.08
C ASN A 443 -5.36 10.18 -6.57
N TRP A 444 -4.21 10.49 -5.98
CA TRP A 444 -4.05 10.69 -4.54
C TRP A 444 -4.90 11.88 -4.04
N GLU A 445 -4.89 13.01 -4.75
CA GLU A 445 -5.73 14.18 -4.41
C GLU A 445 -7.24 13.82 -4.46
N ARG A 446 -7.67 13.09 -5.48
CA ARG A 446 -9.07 12.64 -5.57
C ARG A 446 -9.41 11.63 -4.48
N GLY A 447 -8.48 10.73 -4.14
CA GLY A 447 -8.64 9.76 -3.07
C GLY A 447 -8.84 10.39 -1.70
N LEU A 448 -8.10 11.44 -1.38
CA LEU A 448 -8.26 12.20 -0.13
C LEU A 448 -9.67 12.81 -0.01
N VAL A 449 -10.18 13.39 -1.10
CA VAL A 449 -11.54 13.97 -1.13
C VAL A 449 -12.61 12.87 -1.04
N ASP A 450 -12.45 11.75 -1.76
CA ASP A 450 -13.45 10.66 -1.76
C ASP A 450 -13.51 9.90 -0.43
N LEU A 451 -12.37 9.73 0.24
CA LEU A 451 -12.29 8.98 1.49
C LEU A 451 -12.67 9.81 2.72
N THR A 452 -12.35 11.10 2.73
CA THR A 452 -12.55 11.99 3.88
C THR A 452 -12.99 13.38 3.45
N PRO A 453 -14.16 13.52 2.79
CA PRO A 453 -14.58 14.80 2.17
C PRO A 453 -14.68 15.97 3.17
N GLU A 454 -15.06 15.70 4.42
CA GLU A 454 -15.19 16.74 5.45
C GLU A 454 -13.87 17.07 6.17
N ALA A 455 -12.84 16.23 6.03
CA ALA A 455 -11.54 16.36 6.70
C ALA A 455 -10.36 16.35 5.72
N HIS A 456 -10.62 16.47 4.41
CA HIS A 456 -9.60 16.21 3.37
C HIS A 456 -8.36 17.10 3.49
N ASP A 457 -8.48 18.38 3.84
CA ASP A 457 -7.32 19.28 4.01
C ASP A 457 -6.40 18.85 5.16
N ALA A 458 -6.99 18.46 6.28
CA ALA A 458 -6.23 17.98 7.44
C ALA A 458 -5.58 16.62 7.13
N TYR A 459 -6.34 15.72 6.52
CA TYR A 459 -5.82 14.42 6.12
C TYR A 459 -4.71 14.55 5.06
N ARG A 460 -4.88 15.45 4.08
CA ARG A 460 -3.85 15.75 3.07
C ARG A 460 -2.55 16.22 3.70
N THR A 461 -2.64 17.14 4.67
CA THR A 461 -1.44 17.63 5.40
C THR A 461 -0.72 16.48 6.09
N PHE A 462 -1.44 15.60 6.79
CA PHE A 462 -0.86 14.42 7.42
C PHE A 462 -0.26 13.45 6.39
N ALA A 463 -1.02 13.13 5.37
CA ALA A 463 -0.65 12.14 4.34
C ALA A 463 0.62 12.57 3.57
N MET A 464 0.76 13.86 3.24
CA MET A 464 1.94 14.41 2.58
C MET A 464 3.22 14.22 3.41
N HIS A 465 3.12 14.27 4.74
CA HIS A 465 4.24 14.07 5.65
C HIS A 465 4.38 12.62 6.15
N SER A 466 3.63 11.68 5.57
CA SER A 466 3.65 10.24 5.87
C SER A 466 3.92 9.42 4.61
N CYS A 467 4.94 9.83 3.83
CA CYS A 467 5.31 9.23 2.55
C CYS A 467 6.57 8.36 2.63
N ASP A 468 7.31 8.41 3.72
CA ASP A 468 8.57 7.68 3.88
C ASP A 468 8.31 6.18 3.95
N THR A 469 9.00 5.42 3.09
CA THR A 469 8.91 3.96 3.07
C THR A 469 10.02 3.29 3.86
N GLU A 470 11.02 4.03 4.29
CA GLU A 470 12.27 3.56 4.94
C GLU A 470 13.05 2.46 4.18
N THR A 471 12.54 1.96 3.07
CA THR A 471 13.20 0.91 2.28
C THR A 471 14.30 1.43 1.38
N GLY A 472 14.44 2.75 1.23
CA GLY A 472 15.30 3.31 0.20
C GLY A 472 14.79 3.08 -1.24
N TYR A 473 13.94 2.11 -1.46
CA TYR A 473 13.39 1.71 -2.75
C TYR A 473 12.05 2.35 -2.98
N ARG A 474 11.51 3.24 -2.87
CA ARG A 474 10.22 3.91 -3.01
C ARG A 474 10.06 5.06 -2.04
N ARG A 475 11.19 5.62 -1.60
CA ARG A 475 11.18 6.80 -0.78
C ARG A 475 10.73 8.00 -1.62
N ILE A 476 9.69 8.68 -1.16
CA ILE A 476 9.12 9.86 -1.82
C ILE A 476 9.38 11.04 -0.90
N GLU A 477 10.00 12.09 -1.43
CA GLU A 477 10.24 13.31 -0.68
C GLU A 477 8.98 14.17 -0.62
N SER A 478 8.84 14.95 0.45
CA SER A 478 7.78 15.95 0.57
C SER A 478 8.01 17.04 -0.48
N TRP A 479 7.21 17.02 -1.55
CA TRP A 479 7.41 17.89 -2.72
C TRP A 479 6.98 19.35 -2.53
N GLU A 480 6.16 19.64 -1.53
CA GLU A 480 5.64 21.00 -1.29
C GLU A 480 6.36 21.73 -0.15
N THR A 481 6.84 20.99 0.85
CA THR A 481 7.44 21.56 2.06
C THR A 481 8.96 21.52 1.96
N LYS A 482 9.59 22.68 2.09
CA LYS A 482 11.04 22.83 2.11
C LYS A 482 11.50 23.29 3.49
N SER A 483 12.64 22.73 3.94
CA SER A 483 13.36 23.20 5.12
C SER A 483 14.46 24.18 4.72
N PHE A 484 15.04 24.85 5.71
CA PHE A 484 16.18 25.74 5.54
C PHE A 484 17.21 25.51 6.65
N ARG A 485 18.41 26.12 6.50
CA ARG A 485 19.42 26.15 7.56
C ARG A 485 19.30 27.47 8.33
N ILE A 486 19.49 27.43 9.67
CA ILE A 486 19.32 28.60 10.52
C ILE A 486 20.28 29.74 10.23
N ASP A 487 21.40 29.50 9.56
CA ASP A 487 22.41 30.46 9.14
C ASP A 487 22.12 31.06 7.75
N ASN A 488 21.25 30.45 6.96
CA ASN A 488 20.94 30.88 5.59
C ASN A 488 19.48 30.58 5.23
N PHE A 489 18.62 31.58 5.36
CA PHE A 489 17.21 31.51 4.95
C PHE A 489 16.64 32.90 4.65
N THR A 490 15.57 32.94 3.90
CA THR A 490 14.74 34.12 3.61
C THR A 490 13.52 34.18 4.52
N ASP A 491 12.94 35.38 4.68
CA ASP A 491 11.68 35.55 5.41
C ASP A 491 10.53 34.73 4.76
N ALA A 492 10.56 34.57 3.43
CA ALA A 492 9.55 33.81 2.72
C ALA A 492 9.64 32.31 3.09
N GLU A 493 10.83 31.72 3.12
CA GLU A 493 11.06 30.33 3.55
C GLU A 493 10.69 30.13 5.01
N PHE A 494 11.08 31.06 5.89
CA PHE A 494 10.71 31.02 7.28
C PHE A 494 9.19 31.03 7.48
N ASN A 495 8.50 31.98 6.86
CA ASN A 495 7.06 32.10 6.99
C ASN A 495 6.31 30.91 6.37
N ALA A 496 6.80 30.33 5.28
CA ALA A 496 6.23 29.16 4.65
C ALA A 496 6.29 27.94 5.58
N LEU A 497 7.46 27.68 6.16
CA LEU A 497 7.65 26.54 7.07
C LEU A 497 6.91 26.74 8.40
N GLN A 498 6.85 27.99 8.92
CA GLN A 498 6.05 28.30 10.11
C GLN A 498 4.57 28.00 9.89
N LYS A 499 4.00 28.42 8.75
CA LYS A 499 2.61 28.10 8.38
C LYS A 499 2.36 26.60 8.27
N GLU A 500 3.34 25.86 7.75
CA GLU A 500 3.23 24.41 7.66
C GLU A 500 3.18 23.77 9.05
N PHE A 501 4.05 24.18 9.98
CA PHE A 501 3.98 23.72 11.37
C PHE A 501 2.66 24.10 12.08
N GLU A 502 2.06 25.24 11.72
CA GLU A 502 0.73 25.63 12.23
C GLU A 502 -0.36 24.68 11.75
N LYS A 503 -0.33 24.27 10.45
CA LYS A 503 -1.24 23.25 9.94
C LYS A 503 -1.02 21.93 10.67
N VAL A 504 0.22 21.44 10.72
CA VAL A 504 0.61 20.16 11.36
C VAL A 504 0.12 20.09 12.80
N LYS A 505 0.31 21.15 13.59
CA LYS A 505 -0.18 21.26 14.97
C LYS A 505 -1.70 21.04 15.06
N ASN A 506 -2.45 21.56 14.11
CA ASN A 506 -3.91 21.57 14.14
C ASN A 506 -4.56 20.32 13.54
N VAL A 507 -3.80 19.52 12.77
CA VAL A 507 -4.31 18.30 12.10
C VAL A 507 -5.05 17.35 13.04
N PRO A 508 -4.51 16.99 14.23
CA PRO A 508 -5.20 16.01 15.09
C PRO A 508 -6.60 16.47 15.50
N ALA A 509 -6.73 17.74 15.89
CA ALA A 509 -8.01 18.31 16.31
C ALA A 509 -8.99 18.42 15.12
N GLN A 510 -8.51 18.78 13.94
CA GLN A 510 -9.33 18.88 12.74
C GLN A 510 -9.81 17.50 12.26
N MET A 511 -8.93 16.49 12.29
CA MET A 511 -9.30 15.11 11.97
C MET A 511 -10.32 14.56 12.97
N GLU A 512 -10.11 14.77 14.28
CA GLU A 512 -11.04 14.30 15.31
C GLU A 512 -12.43 14.97 15.19
N ALA A 513 -12.46 16.24 14.83
CA ALA A 513 -13.73 16.98 14.68
C ALA A 513 -14.50 16.65 13.41
N ASN A 514 -13.81 16.37 12.30
CA ASN A 514 -14.43 16.33 10.98
C ASN A 514 -14.44 14.94 10.34
N CYS A 515 -13.47 14.05 10.60
CA CYS A 515 -13.44 12.73 9.98
C CYS A 515 -14.56 11.84 10.52
N LYS A 516 -15.46 11.42 9.64
CA LYS A 516 -16.60 10.55 10.01
C LYS A 516 -16.26 9.07 10.02
N ASN A 517 -15.12 8.67 9.49
CA ASN A 517 -14.67 7.28 9.49
C ASN A 517 -14.01 6.93 10.84
N ALA A 518 -14.80 6.39 11.75
CA ALA A 518 -14.33 6.01 13.10
C ALA A 518 -13.25 4.92 13.09
N LEU A 519 -13.27 4.01 12.10
CA LEU A 519 -12.26 2.96 11.97
C LEU A 519 -10.93 3.57 11.52
N LEU A 520 -10.95 4.47 10.55
CA LEU A 520 -9.75 5.20 10.12
C LEU A 520 -9.16 6.02 11.28
N MET A 521 -10.00 6.74 12.03
CA MET A 521 -9.56 7.51 13.18
C MET A 521 -8.94 6.63 14.27
N LYS A 522 -9.49 5.43 14.50
CA LYS A 522 -8.91 4.47 15.43
C LYS A 522 -7.49 4.06 15.03
N GLU A 523 -7.26 3.82 13.76
CA GLU A 523 -5.95 3.42 13.23
C GLU A 523 -4.94 4.58 13.20
N LEU A 524 -5.35 5.78 12.78
CA LEU A 524 -4.45 6.93 12.61
C LEU A 524 -4.12 7.68 13.91
N ARG A 525 -4.97 7.61 14.94
CA ARG A 525 -4.84 8.45 16.16
C ARG A 525 -3.45 8.43 16.80
N PRO A 526 -2.73 7.29 16.90
CA PRO A 526 -1.38 7.30 17.47
C PRO A 526 -0.41 8.20 16.68
N TRP A 527 -0.40 8.08 15.34
CA TRP A 527 0.44 8.92 14.48
C TRP A 527 0.01 10.38 14.47
N LEU A 528 -1.29 10.65 14.39
CA LEU A 528 -1.83 12.01 14.46
C LEU A 528 -1.43 12.72 15.74
N THR A 529 -1.41 12.01 16.88
CA THR A 529 -0.98 12.55 18.17
C THR A 529 0.48 13.01 18.13
N GLU A 530 1.39 12.17 17.65
CA GLU A 530 2.81 12.52 17.54
C GLU A 530 3.04 13.60 16.48
N PHE A 531 2.27 13.61 15.39
CA PHE A 531 2.30 14.64 14.37
C PHE A 531 1.93 16.03 14.92
N GLY A 532 0.88 16.12 15.73
CA GLY A 532 0.52 17.37 16.39
C GLY A 532 1.60 17.85 17.37
N LYS A 533 2.24 16.94 18.11
CA LYS A 533 3.39 17.27 18.96
C LYS A 533 4.57 17.79 18.14
N LEU A 534 4.85 17.19 16.97
CA LEU A 534 5.88 17.68 16.05
C LEU A 534 5.57 19.10 15.56
N GLY A 535 4.32 19.39 15.21
CA GLY A 535 3.89 20.76 14.88
C GLY A 535 4.19 21.76 15.98
N ASN A 536 3.89 21.40 17.24
CA ASN A 536 4.20 22.25 18.40
C ASN A 536 5.72 22.45 18.59
N ARG A 537 6.51 21.36 18.47
CA ARG A 537 7.99 21.46 18.57
C ARG A 537 8.55 22.36 17.47
N GLY A 538 8.05 22.20 16.25
CA GLY A 538 8.43 23.03 15.11
C GLY A 538 8.16 24.52 15.34
N LEU A 539 6.97 24.88 15.78
CA LEU A 539 6.60 26.28 16.07
C LEU A 539 7.49 26.89 17.15
N LYS A 540 7.75 26.13 18.24
CA LYS A 540 8.69 26.57 19.27
C LYS A 540 10.11 26.74 18.70
N THR A 541 10.55 25.87 17.82
CA THR A 541 11.85 25.99 17.14
C THR A 541 11.92 27.24 16.28
N MET A 542 10.84 27.58 15.55
CA MET A 542 10.77 28.83 14.78
C MET A 542 10.91 30.07 15.69
N GLN A 543 10.28 30.05 16.87
CA GLN A 543 10.45 31.12 17.85
C GLN A 543 11.89 31.16 18.40
N LEU A 544 12.48 30.00 18.72
CA LEU A 544 13.86 29.93 19.22
C LEU A 544 14.88 30.46 18.23
N ILE A 545 14.68 30.26 16.92
CA ILE A 545 15.52 30.82 15.87
C ILE A 545 15.50 32.36 15.94
N LYS A 546 14.35 32.99 16.19
CA LYS A 546 14.24 34.45 16.38
C LYS A 546 14.98 34.93 17.60
N GLU A 547 14.78 34.28 18.77
CA GLU A 547 15.47 34.64 20.01
C GLU A 547 17.00 34.46 19.89
N TYR A 548 17.44 33.37 19.30
CA TYR A 548 18.86 33.07 19.04
C TYR A 548 19.50 34.15 18.16
N LYS A 549 18.85 34.51 17.03
CA LYS A 549 19.35 35.55 16.13
C LYS A 549 19.33 36.96 16.73
N ALA A 550 18.35 37.25 17.56
CA ALA A 550 18.26 38.52 18.30
C ALA A 550 19.28 38.63 19.44
N GLY A 551 19.95 37.55 19.81
CA GLY A 551 20.89 37.52 20.94
C GLY A 551 20.21 37.54 22.31
N ASN A 552 18.94 37.16 22.40
CA ASN A 552 18.16 37.07 23.65
C ASN A 552 18.52 35.77 24.41
N ASP A 553 19.73 35.71 24.94
CA ASP A 553 20.36 34.48 25.46
C ASP A 553 19.52 33.76 26.53
N GLN A 554 18.90 34.50 27.49
CA GLN A 554 18.08 33.88 28.53
C GLN A 554 16.80 33.29 27.94
N ALA A 555 16.06 34.05 27.14
CA ALA A 555 14.83 33.56 26.48
C ALA A 555 15.11 32.37 25.53
N PHE A 556 16.21 32.46 24.82
CA PHE A 556 16.65 31.34 23.98
C PHE A 556 16.93 30.08 24.82
N TRP A 557 17.73 30.20 25.90
CA TRP A 557 18.14 29.03 26.67
C TRP A 557 16.93 28.35 27.36
N ASP A 558 16.09 29.16 27.99
CA ASP A 558 14.87 28.65 28.66
C ASP A 558 13.95 27.97 27.67
N GLY A 559 13.73 28.56 26.50
CA GLY A 559 12.93 27.98 25.45
C GLY A 559 13.57 26.72 24.85
N TYR A 560 14.90 26.71 24.66
CA TYR A 560 15.63 25.56 24.14
C TYR A 560 15.48 24.34 25.05
N VAL A 561 15.72 24.51 26.36
CA VAL A 561 15.55 23.41 27.33
C VAL A 561 14.14 22.85 27.32
N ASN A 562 13.13 23.74 27.23
CA ASN A 562 11.71 23.36 27.23
C ASN A 562 11.21 22.79 25.86
N ASN A 563 12.01 22.90 24.80
CA ASN A 563 11.64 22.35 23.49
C ASN A 563 12.40 21.05 23.14
N ARG A 564 13.31 20.60 24.01
CA ARG A 564 13.95 19.30 23.84
C ARG A 564 12.95 18.18 24.08
N MET A 565 13.05 17.11 23.30
CA MET A 565 12.31 15.89 23.57
C MET A 565 12.89 15.21 24.82
N SER A 566 12.02 14.80 25.74
CA SER A 566 12.37 13.89 26.83
C SER A 566 12.65 12.48 26.26
N LYS A 567 13.22 11.59 27.06
CA LYS A 567 13.38 10.18 26.65
C LYS A 567 12.03 9.53 26.34
N GLU A 568 11.00 9.87 27.07
CA GLU A 568 9.64 9.39 26.89
C GLU A 568 9.03 9.93 25.58
N ASP A 569 9.26 11.21 25.25
CA ASP A 569 8.82 11.79 23.97
C ASP A 569 9.53 11.15 22.77
N VAL A 570 10.84 10.90 22.88
CA VAL A 570 11.59 10.18 21.84
C VAL A 570 11.01 8.78 21.67
N ALA A 571 10.81 8.04 22.76
CA ALA A 571 10.27 6.68 22.70
C ALA A 571 8.84 6.63 22.15
N ALA A 572 8.00 7.65 22.41
CA ALA A 572 6.66 7.75 21.85
C ALA A 572 6.71 8.05 20.35
N TYR A 573 7.55 9.00 19.93
CA TYR A 573 7.74 9.34 18.53
C TYR A 573 8.30 8.17 17.72
N GLU A 574 9.31 7.45 18.24
CA GLU A 574 9.92 6.29 17.58
C GLU A 574 8.91 5.15 17.31
N LYS A 575 7.79 5.11 18.00
CA LYS A 575 6.72 4.14 17.76
C LYS A 575 5.73 4.56 16.66
N HIS A 576 5.59 5.88 16.41
CA HIS A 576 4.58 6.40 15.49
C HIS A 576 5.14 7.59 14.70
N LYS A 577 6.13 7.32 13.85
CA LYS A 577 6.86 8.34 13.09
C LYS A 577 6.03 8.95 11.97
N SER A 578 6.10 10.27 11.88
CA SER A 578 5.64 11.05 10.73
C SER A 578 6.48 12.31 10.58
N GLY A 579 6.47 12.95 9.42
CA GLY A 579 7.31 14.10 9.12
C GLY A 579 8.81 13.79 9.09
N THR A 580 9.18 12.53 8.83
CA THR A 580 10.55 12.00 8.90
C THR A 580 11.48 12.56 7.83
N MET A 581 10.94 13.09 6.74
CA MET A 581 11.75 13.52 5.59
C MET A 581 12.13 14.99 5.65
N VAL A 582 11.29 15.84 6.25
CA VAL A 582 11.51 17.30 6.29
C VAL A 582 11.34 17.88 7.70
N LEU A 583 10.19 17.64 8.34
CA LEU A 583 9.80 18.37 9.55
C LEU A 583 10.60 17.98 10.80
N GLN A 584 10.73 16.70 11.06
CA GLN A 584 11.51 16.20 12.20
C GLN A 584 13.02 16.46 12.01
N PRO A 585 13.62 16.19 10.84
CA PRO A 585 15.00 16.57 10.57
C PRO A 585 15.27 18.08 10.72
N PHE A 586 14.34 18.94 10.29
CA PHE A 586 14.46 20.38 10.48
C PHE A 586 14.50 20.75 11.97
N TYR A 587 13.56 20.22 12.77
CA TYR A 587 13.53 20.43 14.21
C TYR A 587 14.87 20.04 14.84
N GLU A 588 15.32 18.82 14.62
CA GLU A 588 16.54 18.28 15.23
C GLU A 588 17.77 19.05 14.82
N GLN A 589 17.95 19.30 13.51
CA GLN A 589 19.10 20.02 12.99
C GLN A 589 19.14 21.48 13.50
N SER A 590 17.98 22.16 13.55
CA SER A 590 17.91 23.52 14.05
C SER A 590 18.25 23.62 15.55
N MET A 591 17.76 22.68 16.35
CA MET A 591 18.06 22.59 17.76
C MET A 591 19.56 22.36 18.01
N ASP A 592 20.19 21.47 17.23
CA ASP A 592 21.62 21.17 17.33
C ASP A 592 22.49 22.36 16.88
N ASP A 593 22.13 22.99 15.77
CA ASP A 593 22.87 24.16 15.25
C ASP A 593 22.84 25.33 16.25
N MET A 594 21.66 25.62 16.82
CA MET A 594 21.51 26.65 17.85
C MET A 594 22.29 26.31 19.11
N ALA A 595 22.23 25.07 19.59
CA ALA A 595 22.97 24.64 20.78
C ALA A 595 24.48 24.78 20.56
N SER A 596 24.96 24.35 19.39
CA SER A 596 26.37 24.43 19.02
C SER A 596 26.86 25.87 18.93
N GLY A 597 26.08 26.74 18.29
CA GLY A 597 26.40 28.16 18.18
C GLY A 597 26.39 28.87 19.54
N PHE A 598 25.41 28.57 20.39
CA PHE A 598 25.32 29.12 21.75
C PHE A 598 26.48 28.66 22.64
N PHE A 599 26.85 27.39 22.58
CA PHE A 599 28.02 26.88 23.30
C PHE A 599 29.31 27.58 22.83
N LYS A 600 29.48 27.77 21.52
CA LYS A 600 30.63 28.52 20.95
C LYS A 600 30.66 29.96 21.45
N LYS A 601 29.49 30.61 21.51
CA LYS A 601 29.36 32.00 22.05
C LYS A 601 29.83 32.08 23.48
N LEU A 602 29.41 31.12 24.33
CA LEU A 602 29.73 31.12 25.78
C LEU A 602 31.20 30.72 26.08
N THR A 603 31.76 29.80 25.32
CA THR A 603 33.02 29.14 25.67
C THR A 603 34.18 29.48 24.74
N GLY A 604 33.93 30.09 23.57
CA GLY A 604 34.88 30.27 22.50
C GLY A 604 35.29 28.96 21.80
N LYS A 605 34.70 27.82 22.21
CA LYS A 605 35.00 26.47 21.68
C LYS A 605 33.87 25.96 20.81
N VAL A 606 34.22 25.29 19.73
CA VAL A 606 33.21 24.51 18.99
C VAL A 606 32.91 23.23 19.76
N PRO A 607 31.64 22.91 20.03
CA PRO A 607 31.31 21.65 20.68
C PRO A 607 31.83 20.49 19.83
N ALA A 608 32.36 19.48 20.50
CA ALA A 608 32.80 18.26 19.83
C ALA A 608 31.58 17.35 19.62
N PHE A 609 30.65 17.78 18.81
CA PHE A 609 29.66 16.85 18.28
C PHE A 609 30.29 16.13 17.10
N TYR A 610 30.51 14.85 17.26
CA TYR A 610 30.94 14.00 16.17
C TYR A 610 29.72 13.75 15.28
N LYS A 611 29.91 13.93 13.99
CA LYS A 611 28.87 13.65 13.00
C LYS A 611 29.30 12.40 12.22
N GLY A 612 28.43 11.43 12.15
CA GLY A 612 28.63 10.28 11.28
C GLY A 612 28.68 10.70 9.83
N MET A 613 29.65 10.19 9.09
CA MET A 613 29.82 10.42 7.65
C MET A 613 30.21 9.12 6.96
N GLY A 614 29.87 8.98 5.70
CA GLY A 614 30.18 7.77 4.94
C GLY A 614 29.32 7.63 3.69
N THR A 615 29.34 6.44 3.13
CA THR A 615 28.61 6.10 1.90
C THR A 615 27.13 5.74 2.13
N TYR A 616 26.71 5.56 3.37
CA TYR A 616 25.33 5.18 3.67
C TYR A 616 24.39 6.38 3.80
N PRO A 617 23.25 6.42 3.05
CA PRO A 617 22.30 7.53 3.10
C PRO A 617 21.74 7.82 4.50
N THR A 618 21.59 6.78 5.33
CA THR A 618 21.11 6.90 6.72
C THR A 618 22.04 7.70 7.63
N LEU A 619 23.30 7.90 7.24
CA LEU A 619 24.23 8.79 7.96
C LEU A 619 23.86 10.28 7.85
N ALA A 620 23.06 10.66 6.87
CA ALA A 620 22.53 12.01 6.77
C ALA A 620 21.34 12.25 7.73
N THR A 621 20.84 11.20 8.37
CA THR A 621 19.73 11.24 9.32
C THR A 621 20.22 11.35 10.76
N THR A 622 19.28 11.53 11.70
CA THR A 622 19.55 11.54 13.15
C THR A 622 20.13 10.24 13.69
N GLN A 623 19.94 9.12 12.99
CA GLN A 623 20.52 7.83 13.37
C GLN A 623 22.05 7.84 13.45
N SER A 624 22.73 8.71 12.70
CA SER A 624 24.19 8.88 12.80
C SER A 624 24.65 9.32 14.20
N LYS A 625 23.78 9.95 14.99
CA LYS A 625 24.07 10.37 16.37
C LYS A 625 24.22 9.17 17.32
N LEU A 626 23.54 8.04 17.04
CA LEU A 626 23.65 6.83 17.82
C LEU A 626 25.06 6.21 17.81
N MET A 627 25.90 6.65 16.86
CA MET A 627 27.32 6.26 16.82
C MET A 627 28.17 6.94 17.92
N PHE A 628 27.70 8.02 18.53
CA PHE A 628 28.48 8.90 19.38
C PHE A 628 27.75 9.37 20.66
N ASP A 629 26.66 8.74 21.01
CA ASP A 629 25.79 9.13 22.13
C ASP A 629 26.29 8.65 23.50
N ASN A 630 27.40 7.87 23.51
CA ASN A 630 27.97 7.20 24.69
C ASN A 630 27.02 6.19 25.35
N ASP A 631 26.03 5.68 24.64
CA ASP A 631 25.14 4.62 25.09
C ASP A 631 25.47 3.32 24.36
N SER A 632 25.98 2.33 25.07
CA SER A 632 26.34 1.03 24.50
C SER A 632 25.13 0.15 24.17
N THR A 633 23.93 0.58 24.49
CA THR A 633 22.67 -0.11 24.17
C THR A 633 22.04 0.38 22.87
N THR A 634 22.46 1.54 22.37
CA THR A 634 22.08 2.08 21.08
C THR A 634 23.12 1.74 20.02
N PHE A 635 22.71 1.71 18.78
CA PHE A 635 23.62 1.51 17.64
C PHE A 635 23.08 2.12 16.36
N TYR A 636 23.98 2.52 15.50
CA TYR A 636 23.67 2.93 14.14
C TYR A 636 23.45 1.69 13.26
N HIS A 637 22.36 1.68 12.51
CA HIS A 637 22.07 0.66 11.52
C HIS A 637 22.13 1.27 10.12
N ASN A 638 22.91 0.69 9.22
CA ASN A 638 23.17 1.25 7.89
C ASN A 638 21.99 1.06 6.90
N GLY A 639 21.03 0.20 7.22
CA GLY A 639 19.83 -0.03 6.39
C GLY A 639 20.04 -0.85 5.13
N ARG A 640 21.31 -1.25 4.80
CA ARG A 640 21.64 -2.12 3.66
C ARG A 640 22.89 -2.95 3.92
N SER A 641 23.12 -3.96 3.11
CA SER A 641 24.35 -4.75 3.15
C SER A 641 25.58 -3.90 2.74
N GLN A 642 26.74 -4.29 3.25
CA GLN A 642 28.01 -3.67 2.90
C GLN A 642 28.47 -4.07 1.51
N GLU A 643 29.02 -3.15 0.77
CA GLU A 643 29.64 -3.36 -0.53
C GLU A 643 31.09 -2.91 -0.54
N THR A 644 31.87 -3.39 -1.52
CA THR A 644 33.26 -2.95 -1.68
C THR A 644 33.30 -1.45 -1.95
N GLY A 645 34.04 -0.72 -1.12
CA GLY A 645 34.12 0.73 -1.19
C GLY A 645 33.26 1.47 -0.16
N ASP A 646 32.42 0.77 0.59
CA ASP A 646 31.66 1.37 1.68
C ASP A 646 32.57 1.73 2.86
N TRP A 647 32.27 2.88 3.44
CA TRP A 647 32.96 3.35 4.62
C TRP A 647 32.01 4.14 5.54
N VAL A 648 32.36 4.12 6.81
CA VAL A 648 31.74 4.93 7.86
C VAL A 648 32.86 5.64 8.62
N GLY A 649 32.66 6.89 8.93
CA GLY A 649 33.62 7.70 9.66
C GLY A 649 32.96 8.73 10.55
N ALA A 650 33.77 9.56 11.18
CA ALA A 650 33.33 10.65 12.04
C ALA A 650 33.92 11.97 11.56
N ASP A 651 33.07 12.96 11.33
CA ASP A 651 33.51 14.35 11.26
C ASP A 651 33.67 14.87 12.71
N LEU A 652 34.92 15.21 13.04
CA LEU A 652 35.27 15.69 14.38
C LEU A 652 35.03 17.20 14.53
N GLY A 653 34.49 17.86 13.50
CA GLY A 653 34.18 19.29 13.46
C GLY A 653 35.43 20.21 13.44
N ALA A 654 36.64 19.66 13.57
CA ALA A 654 37.92 20.39 13.50
C ALA A 654 39.10 19.40 13.32
N VAL A 655 40.24 19.89 12.87
CA VAL A 655 41.47 19.12 12.85
C VAL A 655 41.86 18.76 14.28
N ARG A 656 41.91 17.47 14.60
CA ARG A 656 42.21 16.96 15.94
C ARG A 656 43.27 15.85 15.87
N LYS A 657 44.10 15.74 16.90
CA LYS A 657 45.02 14.60 17.05
C LYS A 657 44.25 13.46 17.66
N VAL A 658 43.94 12.45 16.85
CA VAL A 658 43.29 11.20 17.32
C VAL A 658 44.35 10.33 17.97
N ARG A 659 44.10 9.91 19.20
CA ARG A 659 44.99 9.00 19.95
C ARG A 659 44.49 7.57 19.92
N GLU A 660 43.17 7.39 19.94
CA GLU A 660 42.53 6.08 20.02
C GLU A 660 41.16 6.14 19.32
N VAL A 661 40.78 5.09 18.64
CA VAL A 661 39.43 4.88 18.10
C VAL A 661 38.91 3.57 18.69
N LYS A 662 37.77 3.63 19.38
CA LYS A 662 37.06 2.44 19.89
C LYS A 662 35.79 2.27 19.07
N ILE A 663 35.66 1.11 18.44
CA ILE A 663 34.45 0.75 17.69
C ILE A 663 33.78 -0.39 18.44
N LEU A 664 32.56 -0.15 18.91
CA LEU A 664 31.68 -1.17 19.42
C LEU A 664 30.75 -1.61 18.29
N GLN A 665 30.99 -2.79 17.75
CA GLN A 665 30.10 -3.34 16.73
C GLN A 665 28.82 -3.86 17.39
N GLY A 666 27.69 -3.55 16.79
CA GLY A 666 26.41 -4.10 17.20
C GLY A 666 26.43 -5.63 17.15
N ARG A 667 25.84 -6.27 18.12
CA ARG A 667 25.65 -7.72 18.09
C ARG A 667 24.45 -8.02 17.23
N ASN A 668 24.63 -8.82 16.19
CA ASN A 668 23.49 -9.51 15.56
C ASN A 668 22.89 -10.45 16.61
N THR A 669 21.77 -10.02 17.18
CA THR A 669 20.98 -10.86 18.09
C THR A 669 19.89 -11.58 17.33
#